data_d121aa8599a3721d554af10b9a58c32c
#
_entry.id   d121aa8599a3721d554af10b9a58c32c
#
_cell.length_a   1.000
_cell.length_b   1.000
_cell.length_c   1.000
_cell.angle_alpha   90.00
_cell.angle_beta   90.00
_cell.angle_gamma   90.00
#
_symmetry.space_group_name_H-M   'P 1'
#
loop_
_entity.id
_entity.type
_entity.pdbx_description
1 polymer ?
#
loop_
_entity_poly.entity_id
_entity_poly.type
_entity_poly.pdbx_seq_one_letter_code
_entity_poly.pdbx_strand_id
1 'polypeptide(L)'
;MKILRLVILTFVLLLPSANAFAFTDPNNVDDFDISDETTSTTVKFSSDGKTMFILGVNTDTIRQYSLSTAFDLSSPPVPVKTFDIGSIQDAPQDIEFNSDGTVLFVIGREVGNRGIDQWDLSTPYDIGGLTDTDRKRTSLNGDLRGFKFSNDGKKLFTITQTSSTVGTVTEYTLSVAYDLDTLSQTNTLTSTFSGGGRRQGINFSSDGYKLFISNSATAAINPLKERNYIREFSLSSPFNISNATNNGDFQPSYTTNFRITGLTFNNDGSKMFHTDFTNNNVYEYTLSCGFGVKTCTDPTNDKDDVASIESQSEASKKLIQHTTYPVLNRMEWLRRNSGRINLTNQNIKFQISNEILSALSESLIPIYFSNENSEELNLKNKNWSFWSEGTINIGKIGDTLSASSKSINTTAITIGADKRDENNIMRGFAIRMGADDVDIGNLGSAIDMSAMSLTFYESKPKGSNKFVDSLVGISLLESDLINNSGTISTKGKRNGAQLFGSVNFRDTYSKDNINFTPKFKISAGATHYTSYSETGAEGLDLNFKGQNIANLIATTGTSLDNTYELSNGTFIPYFDIEYYADISPSSSQKFSYASDGSVYSLKYNNNSVHNFRSGVGFDFATEYGLNLMSKYTRDQSQNGMQNDSFIVALDYRISQRSSYAMSIQDTSAKLSHKSELNGLYFDLDSKYDFFSEQPQYGIYLKVSNRP
;
A
#
# COMPACT_ATOMS: atom_id res chain seq x y z
N MET A 1 -19.53 30.71 21.76
CA MET A 1 -20.50 30.25 20.73
C MET A 1 -20.49 31.02 19.40
N LYS A 2 -19.83 32.18 19.27
CA LYS A 2 -19.73 32.93 17.99
C LYS A 2 -18.46 32.59 17.15
N ILE A 3 -17.42 32.01 17.77
CA ILE A 3 -16.16 31.64 17.09
C ILE A 3 -16.27 30.28 16.37
N LEU A 4 -17.16 29.39 16.84
CA LEU A 4 -17.36 28.06 16.21
C LEU A 4 -18.13 28.11 14.88
N ARG A 5 -18.79 29.23 14.56
CA ARG A 5 -19.51 29.43 13.28
C ARG A 5 -18.62 29.94 12.15
N LEU A 6 -17.44 30.48 12.45
CA LEU A 6 -16.56 31.08 11.44
C LEU A 6 -15.58 30.06 10.83
N VAL A 7 -15.28 28.98 11.53
CA VAL A 7 -14.35 27.94 11.03
C VAL A 7 -15.04 26.96 10.07
N ILE A 8 -16.37 26.84 10.11
CA ILE A 8 -17.12 25.93 9.22
C ILE A 8 -17.43 26.54 7.84
N LEU A 9 -17.32 27.87 7.69
CA LEU A 9 -17.78 28.56 6.47
C LEU A 9 -16.65 28.89 5.47
N THR A 10 -15.39 28.64 5.76
CA THR A 10 -14.26 28.99 4.86
C THR A 10 -13.66 27.78 4.13
N PHE A 11 -14.24 26.59 4.25
CA PHE A 11 -13.72 25.37 3.59
C PHE A 11 -14.52 24.90 2.36
N VAL A 12 -15.46 25.71 1.87
CA VAL A 12 -16.17 25.40 0.63
C VAL A 12 -15.92 26.54 -0.34
N LEU A 13 -15.02 26.35 -1.27
CA LEU A 13 -14.91 27.00 -2.58
C LEU A 13 -13.44 27.16 -3.00
N LEU A 14 -12.91 26.13 -3.62
CA LEU A 14 -11.93 26.21 -4.72
C LEU A 14 -11.82 24.81 -5.33
N LEU A 15 -12.76 24.48 -6.21
CA LEU A 15 -12.63 23.35 -7.13
C LEU A 15 -12.04 23.92 -8.43
N PRO A 16 -10.85 23.53 -8.87
CA PRO A 16 -10.48 23.68 -10.25
C PRO A 16 -11.31 22.70 -11.10
N SER A 17 -11.89 23.20 -12.17
CA SER A 17 -12.56 22.39 -13.18
C SER A 17 -11.56 21.42 -13.80
N ALA A 18 -11.77 20.12 -13.56
CA ALA A 18 -11.02 19.08 -14.26
C ALA A 18 -11.45 19.07 -15.73
N ASN A 19 -10.54 19.37 -16.62
CA ASN A 19 -10.71 19.06 -18.04
C ASN A 19 -10.71 17.53 -18.16
N ALA A 20 -11.80 16.97 -18.64
CA ALA A 20 -11.86 15.59 -19.05
C ALA A 20 -11.00 15.43 -20.30
N PHE A 21 -9.88 14.72 -20.19
CA PHE A 21 -9.14 14.27 -21.36
C PHE A 21 -9.90 13.13 -22.03
N ALA A 22 -10.13 13.26 -23.32
CA ALA A 22 -10.69 12.18 -24.11
C ALA A 22 -9.63 11.07 -24.25
N PHE A 23 -10.07 9.81 -24.21
CA PHE A 23 -9.25 8.65 -24.54
C PHE A 23 -8.67 8.81 -25.96
N THR A 24 -7.37 8.74 -26.10
CA THR A 24 -6.68 8.78 -27.41
C THR A 24 -6.11 7.40 -27.73
N ASP A 25 -6.31 6.94 -28.96
CA ASP A 25 -5.65 5.73 -29.45
C ASP A 25 -4.11 5.86 -29.32
N PRO A 26 -3.37 4.75 -29.17
CA PRO A 26 -1.92 4.76 -29.08
C PRO A 26 -1.26 5.57 -30.20
N ASN A 27 -0.26 6.37 -29.86
CA ASN A 27 0.49 7.18 -30.80
C ASN A 27 1.82 6.51 -31.13
N ASN A 28 2.15 6.47 -32.43
CA ASN A 28 3.50 6.10 -32.85
C ASN A 28 4.48 7.20 -32.40
N VAL A 29 5.53 6.78 -31.69
CA VAL A 29 6.57 7.70 -31.16
C VAL A 29 7.81 7.62 -32.01
N ASP A 30 8.29 6.40 -32.28
CA ASP A 30 9.53 6.14 -33.00
C ASP A 30 9.43 4.89 -33.86
N ASP A 31 10.29 4.74 -34.84
CA ASP A 31 10.47 3.54 -35.64
C ASP A 31 11.94 3.27 -35.94
N PHE A 32 12.28 2.00 -36.12
CA PHE A 32 13.63 1.54 -36.46
C PHE A 32 13.57 0.68 -37.73
N ASP A 33 14.32 1.12 -38.76
CA ASP A 33 14.49 0.39 -40.01
C ASP A 33 15.48 -0.77 -39.85
N ILE A 34 15.01 -1.98 -40.05
CA ILE A 34 15.79 -3.22 -40.00
C ILE A 34 16.25 -3.59 -41.43
N SER A 35 16.95 -2.68 -42.11
CA SER A 35 17.33 -2.86 -43.50
C SER A 35 18.17 -4.12 -43.77
N ASP A 36 18.86 -4.63 -42.75
CA ASP A 36 19.66 -5.86 -42.81
C ASP A 36 18.82 -7.15 -42.71
N GLU A 37 17.51 -7.02 -42.47
CA GLU A 37 16.58 -8.17 -42.37
C GLU A 37 15.47 -8.01 -43.39
N THR A 38 15.12 -9.11 -44.04
CA THR A 38 13.96 -9.14 -44.95
C THR A 38 12.86 -9.98 -44.33
N THR A 39 11.62 -9.40 -44.19
CA THR A 39 10.46 -10.09 -43.68
C THR A 39 10.55 -10.46 -42.19
N SER A 40 10.74 -9.46 -41.34
CA SER A 40 10.71 -9.65 -39.89
C SER A 40 9.34 -10.12 -39.38
N THR A 41 9.34 -11.10 -38.47
CA THR A 41 8.11 -11.68 -37.94
C THR A 41 7.91 -11.42 -36.44
N THR A 42 8.95 -11.11 -35.71
CA THR A 42 8.85 -10.84 -34.27
C THR A 42 9.87 -9.84 -33.78
N VAL A 43 9.54 -9.15 -32.70
CA VAL A 43 10.42 -8.34 -31.87
C VAL A 43 10.26 -8.76 -30.42
N LYS A 44 11.38 -8.97 -29.72
CA LYS A 44 11.43 -9.27 -28.27
C LYS A 44 12.53 -8.45 -27.60
N PHE A 45 12.42 -8.29 -26.29
CA PHE A 45 13.42 -7.60 -25.49
C PHE A 45 13.89 -8.48 -24.33
N SER A 46 15.12 -8.23 -23.86
CA SER A 46 15.57 -8.70 -22.55
C SER A 46 14.73 -8.08 -21.44
N SER A 47 14.75 -8.68 -20.25
CA SER A 47 13.99 -8.19 -19.11
C SER A 47 14.38 -6.76 -18.68
N ASP A 48 15.63 -6.35 -18.89
CA ASP A 48 16.11 -4.99 -18.63
C ASP A 48 15.85 -4.02 -19.78
N GLY A 49 15.27 -4.49 -20.90
CA GLY A 49 14.94 -3.69 -22.09
C GLY A 49 16.13 -3.18 -22.90
N LYS A 50 17.38 -3.57 -22.56
CA LYS A 50 18.59 -3.06 -23.25
C LYS A 50 19.05 -3.91 -24.41
N THR A 51 18.48 -5.10 -24.56
CA THR A 51 18.74 -5.99 -25.68
C THR A 51 17.46 -6.25 -26.45
N MET A 52 17.46 -6.05 -27.76
CA MET A 52 16.35 -6.32 -28.67
C MET A 52 16.70 -7.49 -29.59
N PHE A 53 15.73 -8.35 -29.86
CA PHE A 53 15.87 -9.48 -30.77
C PHE A 53 14.84 -9.39 -31.88
N ILE A 54 15.28 -9.63 -33.11
CA ILE A 54 14.44 -9.66 -34.31
C ILE A 54 14.62 -11.03 -34.99
N LEU A 55 13.51 -11.61 -35.42
CA LEU A 55 13.48 -12.84 -36.21
C LEU A 55 13.09 -12.54 -37.65
N GLY A 56 13.92 -12.94 -38.62
CA GLY A 56 13.65 -12.91 -40.02
C GLY A 56 13.20 -14.27 -40.55
N VAL A 57 12.05 -14.34 -41.25
CA VAL A 57 11.51 -15.60 -41.75
C VAL A 57 12.07 -16.03 -43.12
N ASN A 58 12.60 -15.11 -43.91
CA ASN A 58 13.22 -15.42 -45.19
C ASN A 58 14.74 -15.58 -45.11
N THR A 59 15.33 -15.00 -44.08
CA THR A 59 16.76 -15.14 -43.79
C THR A 59 17.05 -16.23 -42.79
N ASP A 60 15.96 -16.74 -42.11
CA ASP A 60 16.03 -17.75 -41.06
C ASP A 60 17.06 -17.40 -39.97
N THR A 61 17.10 -16.12 -39.60
CA THR A 61 18.09 -15.60 -38.63
C THR A 61 17.42 -14.92 -37.45
N ILE A 62 18.04 -15.06 -36.29
CA ILE A 62 17.77 -14.24 -35.11
C ILE A 62 18.89 -13.22 -34.97
N ARG A 63 18.53 -11.93 -34.94
CA ARG A 63 19.47 -10.83 -34.75
C ARG A 63 19.30 -10.21 -33.38
N GLN A 64 20.42 -9.96 -32.74
CA GLN A 64 20.52 -9.32 -31.43
C GLN A 64 21.06 -7.89 -31.60
N TYR A 65 20.35 -6.92 -31.02
CA TYR A 65 20.71 -5.50 -31.00
C TYR A 65 20.87 -4.99 -29.58
N SER A 66 21.78 -4.04 -29.38
CA SER A 66 21.94 -3.31 -28.13
C SER A 66 21.23 -1.95 -28.22
N LEU A 67 20.48 -1.56 -27.17
CA LEU A 67 19.84 -0.27 -27.03
C LEU A 67 20.59 0.60 -26.03
N SER A 68 20.72 1.89 -26.32
CA SER A 68 21.34 2.89 -25.42
C SER A 68 20.45 3.17 -24.21
N THR A 69 19.13 3.21 -24.43
CA THR A 69 18.09 3.37 -23.40
C THR A 69 17.16 2.17 -23.45
N ALA A 70 16.70 1.70 -22.29
CA ALA A 70 15.82 0.55 -22.20
C ALA A 70 14.48 0.81 -22.92
N PHE A 71 14.07 -0.10 -23.80
CA PHE A 71 12.80 -0.02 -24.53
C PHE A 71 12.59 1.30 -25.28
N ASP A 72 13.67 1.83 -25.91
CA ASP A 72 13.62 3.14 -26.58
C ASP A 72 14.30 3.04 -27.95
N LEU A 73 13.54 3.29 -29.01
CA LEU A 73 14.00 3.28 -30.40
C LEU A 73 14.40 4.66 -30.92
N SER A 74 14.28 5.73 -30.12
CA SER A 74 14.66 7.09 -30.51
C SER A 74 16.15 7.21 -30.88
N SER A 75 16.97 6.35 -30.28
CA SER A 75 18.37 6.16 -30.68
C SER A 75 18.49 4.82 -31.42
N PRO A 76 19.07 4.81 -32.66
CA PRO A 76 19.14 3.59 -33.45
C PRO A 76 19.79 2.41 -32.69
N PRO A 77 19.12 1.26 -32.59
CA PRO A 77 19.69 0.05 -32.03
C PRO A 77 20.95 -0.40 -32.78
N VAL A 78 21.95 -0.90 -32.05
CA VAL A 78 23.23 -1.33 -32.61
C VAL A 78 23.24 -2.84 -32.78
N PRO A 79 23.45 -3.42 -34.00
CA PRO A 79 23.55 -4.86 -34.20
C PRO A 79 24.78 -5.42 -33.49
N VAL A 80 24.61 -6.55 -32.77
CA VAL A 80 25.65 -7.17 -31.93
C VAL A 80 25.97 -8.57 -32.41
N LYS A 81 24.92 -9.42 -32.61
CA LYS A 81 25.07 -10.83 -32.92
C LYS A 81 24.00 -11.32 -33.89
N THR A 82 24.28 -12.43 -34.57
CA THR A 82 23.31 -13.12 -35.42
C THR A 82 23.45 -14.63 -35.18
N PHE A 83 22.30 -15.32 -35.11
CA PHE A 83 22.21 -16.78 -35.06
C PHE A 83 21.37 -17.26 -36.24
N ASP A 84 21.98 -18.05 -37.14
CA ASP A 84 21.35 -18.67 -38.31
C ASP A 84 20.69 -19.98 -37.87
N ILE A 85 19.38 -20.11 -38.10
CA ILE A 85 18.57 -21.26 -37.77
C ILE A 85 18.00 -21.98 -39.01
N GLY A 86 18.43 -21.58 -40.21
CA GLY A 86 17.91 -22.11 -41.50
C GLY A 86 18.10 -23.59 -41.68
N SER A 87 19.17 -24.18 -41.08
CA SER A 87 19.36 -25.63 -41.05
C SER A 87 18.36 -26.39 -40.16
N ILE A 88 17.66 -25.65 -39.27
CA ILE A 88 16.80 -26.17 -38.21
C ILE A 88 15.32 -25.91 -38.53
N GLN A 89 15.00 -24.70 -38.91
CA GLN A 89 13.66 -24.20 -39.21
C GLN A 89 13.66 -23.35 -40.49
N ASP A 90 13.12 -23.88 -41.56
CA ASP A 90 12.96 -23.20 -42.86
C ASP A 90 11.75 -22.23 -42.90
N ALA A 91 11.05 -22.06 -41.77
CA ALA A 91 9.96 -21.09 -41.63
C ALA A 91 9.70 -20.74 -40.17
N PRO A 92 10.69 -20.14 -39.49
CA PRO A 92 10.52 -19.70 -38.10
C PRO A 92 9.47 -18.60 -38.00
N GLN A 93 8.68 -18.56 -36.96
CA GLN A 93 7.55 -17.63 -36.83
C GLN A 93 7.65 -16.70 -35.63
N ASP A 94 8.16 -17.17 -34.49
CA ASP A 94 8.25 -16.40 -33.26
C ASP A 94 9.37 -16.94 -32.36
N ILE A 95 9.90 -16.10 -31.48
CA ILE A 95 10.87 -16.48 -30.45
C ILE A 95 10.36 -16.02 -29.09
N GLU A 96 10.80 -16.68 -28.02
CA GLU A 96 10.52 -16.31 -26.65
C GLU A 96 11.70 -16.72 -25.75
N PHE A 97 11.85 -16.05 -24.61
CA PHE A 97 12.80 -16.44 -23.58
C PHE A 97 12.05 -16.87 -22.32
N ASN A 98 12.66 -17.70 -21.47
CA ASN A 98 12.18 -17.89 -20.11
C ASN A 98 12.42 -16.59 -19.29
N SER A 99 11.88 -16.53 -18.08
CA SER A 99 11.86 -15.30 -17.27
C SER A 99 13.25 -14.74 -16.92
N ASP A 100 14.27 -15.58 -16.81
CA ASP A 100 15.65 -15.19 -16.49
C ASP A 100 16.57 -15.08 -17.72
N GLY A 101 16.01 -15.33 -18.92
CA GLY A 101 16.75 -15.23 -20.18
C GLY A 101 17.78 -16.33 -20.43
N THR A 102 17.76 -17.42 -19.65
CA THR A 102 18.73 -18.53 -19.79
C THR A 102 18.32 -19.56 -20.82
N VAL A 103 17.08 -19.50 -21.31
CA VAL A 103 16.56 -20.42 -22.34
C VAL A 103 15.90 -19.64 -23.47
N LEU A 104 16.30 -19.93 -24.70
CA LEU A 104 15.67 -19.43 -25.93
C LEU A 104 14.72 -20.51 -26.49
N PHE A 105 13.53 -20.11 -26.87
CA PHE A 105 12.55 -20.92 -27.59
C PHE A 105 12.26 -20.32 -28.95
N VAL A 106 12.13 -21.15 -29.99
CA VAL A 106 11.77 -20.78 -31.35
C VAL A 106 10.64 -21.66 -31.83
N ILE A 107 9.55 -21.04 -32.30
CA ILE A 107 8.43 -21.79 -32.91
C ILE A 107 8.50 -21.72 -34.44
N GLY A 108 8.29 -22.87 -35.10
CA GLY A 108 8.28 -22.99 -36.53
C GLY A 108 7.07 -23.75 -37.06
N ARG A 109 6.74 -23.49 -38.36
CA ARG A 109 5.55 -24.04 -39.02
C ARG A 109 5.85 -24.99 -40.16
N GLU A 110 7.09 -25.32 -40.44
CA GLU A 110 7.46 -26.19 -41.56
C GLU A 110 6.77 -27.56 -41.48
N VAL A 111 6.26 -28.02 -42.60
CA VAL A 111 5.59 -29.34 -42.67
C VAL A 111 6.61 -30.45 -42.42
N GLY A 112 6.41 -31.22 -41.35
CA GLY A 112 7.35 -32.25 -40.90
C GLY A 112 8.21 -31.81 -39.73
N ASN A 113 8.38 -30.49 -39.54
CA ASN A 113 9.19 -29.89 -38.45
C ASN A 113 8.41 -28.90 -37.59
N ARG A 114 7.10 -29.03 -37.45
CA ARG A 114 6.26 -28.16 -36.63
C ARG A 114 6.53 -28.37 -35.14
N GLY A 115 6.72 -27.30 -34.41
CA GLY A 115 6.96 -27.38 -32.98
C GLY A 115 7.75 -26.24 -32.44
N ILE A 116 8.29 -26.42 -31.24
CA ILE A 116 9.16 -25.47 -30.54
C ILE A 116 10.54 -26.11 -30.39
N ASP A 117 11.55 -25.40 -30.82
CA ASP A 117 12.95 -25.70 -30.58
C ASP A 117 13.45 -24.87 -29.40
N GLN A 118 14.29 -25.46 -28.54
CA GLN A 118 14.77 -24.87 -27.29
C GLN A 118 16.29 -24.98 -27.22
N TRP A 119 16.96 -23.90 -26.78
CA TRP A 119 18.40 -23.86 -26.49
C TRP A 119 18.63 -23.27 -25.10
N ASP A 120 19.55 -23.89 -24.36
CA ASP A 120 20.07 -23.33 -23.13
C ASP A 120 21.18 -22.31 -23.43
N LEU A 121 21.11 -21.12 -22.85
CA LEU A 121 22.05 -20.04 -23.05
C LEU A 121 23.09 -20.02 -21.93
N SER A 122 24.38 -19.97 -22.28
CA SER A 122 25.48 -19.87 -21.31
C SER A 122 25.52 -18.53 -20.55
N THR A 123 24.98 -17.49 -21.18
CA THR A 123 24.80 -16.16 -20.61
C THR A 123 23.37 -15.72 -20.92
N PRO A 124 22.62 -15.19 -19.95
CA PRO A 124 21.25 -14.72 -20.19
C PRO A 124 21.15 -13.76 -21.35
N TYR A 125 20.19 -13.97 -22.22
CA TYR A 125 19.90 -13.15 -23.40
C TYR A 125 21.09 -13.02 -24.39
N ASP A 126 22.00 -13.96 -24.41
CA ASP A 126 23.14 -13.98 -25.34
C ASP A 126 23.02 -15.13 -26.34
N ILE A 127 22.73 -14.81 -27.61
CA ILE A 127 22.58 -15.81 -28.68
C ILE A 127 23.92 -16.20 -29.32
N GLY A 128 25.04 -15.66 -28.86
CA GLY A 128 26.35 -15.96 -29.39
C GLY A 128 26.81 -17.36 -29.03
N GLY A 129 27.28 -18.10 -30.02
CA GLY A 129 27.83 -19.44 -29.81
C GLY A 129 26.79 -20.55 -29.75
N LEU A 130 25.52 -20.29 -30.04
CA LEU A 130 24.49 -21.32 -30.20
C LEU A 130 24.80 -22.21 -31.42
N THR A 131 24.55 -23.53 -31.29
CA THR A 131 24.74 -24.51 -32.34
C THR A 131 23.52 -25.42 -32.47
N ASP A 132 23.40 -26.11 -33.63
CA ASP A 132 22.31 -27.06 -33.89
C ASP A 132 22.32 -28.27 -32.96
N THR A 133 23.47 -28.61 -32.38
CA THR A 133 23.68 -29.83 -31.58
C THR A 133 23.12 -29.73 -30.17
N ASP A 134 22.87 -28.49 -29.65
CA ASP A 134 22.49 -28.24 -28.27
C ASP A 134 20.97 -28.00 -28.10
N ARG A 135 20.20 -28.32 -29.13
CA ARG A 135 18.75 -28.08 -29.12
C ARG A 135 17.94 -29.27 -28.63
N LYS A 136 16.80 -28.95 -28.01
CA LYS A 136 15.70 -29.86 -27.72
C LYS A 136 14.46 -29.46 -28.51
N ARG A 137 13.74 -30.44 -29.09
CA ARG A 137 12.53 -30.18 -29.89
C ARG A 137 11.28 -30.83 -29.30
N THR A 138 10.20 -30.05 -29.21
CA THR A 138 8.87 -30.54 -28.87
C THR A 138 7.91 -30.32 -30.04
N SER A 139 7.35 -31.42 -30.57
CA SER A 139 6.44 -31.37 -31.73
C SER A 139 5.06 -30.89 -31.30
N LEU A 140 4.50 -29.95 -32.04
CA LEU A 140 3.13 -29.43 -31.89
C LEU A 140 2.39 -29.45 -33.24
N ASN A 141 1.08 -29.62 -33.19
CA ASN A 141 0.24 -29.68 -34.40
C ASN A 141 -0.30 -28.29 -34.78
N GLY A 142 -0.58 -28.10 -36.08
CA GLY A 142 -1.24 -26.91 -36.62
C GLY A 142 -0.33 -25.98 -37.41
N ASP A 143 -0.90 -24.94 -38.00
CA ASP A 143 -0.15 -23.85 -38.67
C ASP A 143 0.25 -22.82 -37.59
N LEU A 144 1.30 -23.17 -36.83
CA LEU A 144 1.80 -22.39 -35.68
C LEU A 144 2.34 -21.04 -36.15
N ARG A 145 1.98 -19.95 -35.46
CA ARG A 145 2.30 -18.57 -35.87
C ARG A 145 2.97 -17.73 -34.77
N GLY A 146 2.71 -17.99 -33.52
CA GLY A 146 3.28 -17.31 -32.39
C GLY A 146 3.00 -18.06 -31.09
N PHE A 147 3.71 -17.70 -30.03
CA PHE A 147 3.51 -18.29 -28.72
C PHE A 147 3.95 -17.37 -27.59
N LYS A 148 3.46 -17.63 -26.39
CA LYS A 148 3.83 -16.88 -25.18
C LYS A 148 3.68 -17.76 -23.94
N PHE A 149 4.62 -17.66 -23.00
CA PHE A 149 4.49 -18.25 -21.69
C PHE A 149 3.77 -17.29 -20.71
N SER A 150 3.13 -17.86 -19.68
CA SER A 150 2.79 -17.10 -18.47
C SER A 150 4.05 -16.68 -17.70
N ASN A 151 3.96 -15.68 -16.84
CA ASN A 151 5.13 -15.17 -16.12
C ASN A 151 5.83 -16.22 -15.25
N ASP A 152 5.08 -17.17 -14.71
CA ASP A 152 5.60 -18.29 -13.91
C ASP A 152 6.10 -19.48 -14.75
N GLY A 153 5.99 -19.40 -16.07
CA GLY A 153 6.39 -20.45 -17.00
C GLY A 153 5.52 -21.73 -16.96
N LYS A 154 4.44 -21.75 -16.19
CA LYS A 154 3.58 -22.93 -16.02
C LYS A 154 2.43 -23.02 -17.01
N LYS A 155 2.28 -22.03 -17.87
CA LYS A 155 1.36 -22.07 -19.01
C LYS A 155 2.08 -21.66 -20.28
N LEU A 156 1.68 -22.30 -21.38
CA LEU A 156 2.09 -21.94 -22.73
C LEU A 156 0.84 -21.66 -23.56
N PHE A 157 0.87 -20.60 -24.33
CA PHE A 157 -0.18 -20.22 -25.27
C PHE A 157 0.43 -20.23 -26.68
N THR A 158 -0.21 -20.95 -27.61
CA THR A 158 0.15 -20.91 -29.01
C THR A 158 -0.98 -20.36 -29.84
N ILE A 159 -0.68 -19.59 -30.90
CA ILE A 159 -1.67 -19.16 -31.86
C ILE A 159 -1.49 -19.92 -33.19
N THR A 160 -2.58 -20.51 -33.68
CA THR A 160 -2.64 -21.22 -34.96
C THR A 160 -3.61 -20.54 -35.91
N GLN A 161 -3.26 -20.54 -37.20
CA GLN A 161 -4.17 -20.11 -38.22
C GLN A 161 -5.00 -21.31 -38.71
N THR A 162 -6.27 -21.37 -38.33
CA THR A 162 -7.18 -22.46 -38.70
C THR A 162 -7.81 -22.27 -40.08
N SER A 163 -8.01 -21.00 -40.51
CA SER A 163 -8.43 -20.60 -41.84
C SER A 163 -7.97 -19.17 -42.14
N SER A 164 -8.26 -18.64 -43.34
CA SER A 164 -7.94 -17.26 -43.70
C SER A 164 -8.61 -16.22 -42.77
N THR A 165 -9.70 -16.55 -42.07
CA THR A 165 -10.44 -15.65 -41.18
C THR A 165 -10.51 -16.14 -39.75
N VAL A 166 -10.01 -17.32 -39.41
CA VAL A 166 -10.10 -17.90 -38.07
C VAL A 166 -8.72 -18.15 -37.48
N GLY A 167 -8.48 -17.64 -36.28
CA GLY A 167 -7.34 -17.97 -35.46
C GLY A 167 -7.77 -18.66 -34.18
N THR A 168 -6.97 -19.62 -33.71
CA THR A 168 -7.20 -20.36 -32.46
C THR A 168 -5.99 -20.20 -31.55
N VAL A 169 -6.23 -19.69 -30.38
CA VAL A 169 -5.24 -19.71 -29.27
C VAL A 169 -5.48 -21.00 -28.48
N THR A 170 -4.44 -21.78 -28.29
CA THR A 170 -4.44 -22.99 -27.47
C THR A 170 -3.64 -22.75 -26.20
N GLU A 171 -4.26 -23.01 -25.05
CA GLU A 171 -3.63 -22.96 -23.73
C GLU A 171 -3.17 -24.35 -23.33
N TYR A 172 -1.93 -24.44 -22.89
CA TYR A 172 -1.34 -25.63 -22.28
C TYR A 172 -0.91 -25.31 -20.86
N THR A 173 -1.01 -26.29 -19.96
CA THR A 173 -0.40 -26.25 -18.63
C THR A 173 0.88 -27.09 -18.62
N LEU A 174 1.87 -26.66 -17.85
CA LEU A 174 3.13 -27.36 -17.62
C LEU A 174 3.23 -27.71 -16.14
N SER A 175 3.51 -28.97 -15.81
CA SER A 175 3.72 -29.37 -14.41
C SER A 175 5.05 -28.87 -13.86
N VAL A 176 6.04 -28.63 -14.73
CA VAL A 176 7.32 -27.99 -14.43
C VAL A 176 7.46 -26.77 -15.32
N ALA A 177 7.80 -25.61 -14.73
CA ALA A 177 7.91 -24.35 -15.45
C ALA A 177 8.89 -24.45 -16.62
N TYR A 178 8.47 -23.98 -17.81
CA TYR A 178 9.23 -24.00 -19.06
C TYR A 178 9.65 -25.39 -19.57
N ASP A 179 9.24 -26.47 -18.93
CA ASP A 179 9.54 -27.83 -19.39
C ASP A 179 8.46 -28.34 -20.37
N LEU A 180 8.76 -28.25 -21.65
CA LEU A 180 7.85 -28.60 -22.74
C LEU A 180 7.49 -30.10 -22.79
N ASP A 181 8.21 -30.98 -22.13
CA ASP A 181 7.86 -32.41 -22.03
C ASP A 181 6.66 -32.64 -21.10
N THR A 182 6.34 -31.64 -20.27
CA THR A 182 5.23 -31.71 -19.31
C THR A 182 3.93 -31.06 -19.81
N LEU A 183 3.86 -30.67 -21.09
CA LEU A 183 2.71 -29.99 -21.69
C LEU A 183 1.43 -30.83 -21.63
N SER A 184 0.33 -30.18 -21.21
CA SER A 184 -1.03 -30.72 -21.28
C SER A 184 -1.99 -29.65 -21.78
N GLN A 185 -2.70 -29.88 -22.87
CA GLN A 185 -3.68 -28.94 -23.41
C GLN A 185 -4.88 -28.81 -22.47
N THR A 186 -5.28 -27.55 -22.16
CA THR A 186 -6.37 -27.27 -21.22
C THR A 186 -7.54 -26.51 -21.85
N ASN A 187 -7.29 -25.41 -22.56
CA ASN A 187 -8.33 -24.54 -23.12
C ASN A 187 -8.04 -24.16 -24.58
N THR A 188 -9.06 -23.69 -25.28
CA THR A 188 -8.93 -23.06 -26.59
C THR A 188 -9.84 -21.86 -26.72
N LEU A 189 -9.30 -20.75 -27.31
CA LEU A 189 -10.04 -19.57 -27.71
C LEU A 189 -10.04 -19.46 -29.24
N THR A 190 -11.18 -19.61 -29.87
CA THR A 190 -11.33 -19.41 -31.30
C THR A 190 -11.94 -18.04 -31.57
N SER A 191 -11.31 -17.26 -32.43
CA SER A 191 -11.77 -15.91 -32.77
C SER A 191 -11.78 -15.72 -34.29
N THR A 192 -12.81 -15.03 -34.77
CA THR A 192 -12.93 -14.64 -36.18
C THR A 192 -12.32 -13.25 -36.37
N PHE A 193 -11.42 -13.14 -37.33
CA PHE A 193 -10.74 -11.92 -37.70
C PHE A 193 -11.24 -11.44 -39.08
N SER A 194 -11.58 -10.15 -39.18
CA SER A 194 -12.04 -9.57 -40.43
C SER A 194 -10.90 -9.52 -41.47
N GLY A 195 -11.26 -9.67 -42.70
CA GLY A 195 -10.40 -9.33 -43.84
C GLY A 195 -9.40 -10.36 -44.34
N GLY A 196 -9.35 -11.56 -43.80
CA GLY A 196 -8.44 -12.62 -44.28
C GLY A 196 -6.97 -12.22 -44.11
N GLY A 197 -6.33 -12.63 -43.04
CA GLY A 197 -4.95 -12.29 -42.72
C GLY A 197 -4.24 -13.41 -41.98
N ARG A 198 -3.02 -13.12 -41.51
CA ARG A 198 -2.22 -14.02 -40.67
C ARG A 198 -2.21 -13.51 -39.24
N ARG A 199 -2.36 -14.37 -38.26
CA ARG A 199 -2.24 -14.05 -36.80
C ARG A 199 -0.85 -14.44 -36.40
N GLN A 200 0.04 -13.47 -36.08
CA GLN A 200 1.43 -13.79 -35.86
C GLN A 200 1.94 -13.38 -34.49
N GLY A 201 1.50 -12.26 -33.92
CA GLY A 201 1.90 -11.85 -32.59
C GLY A 201 0.86 -12.24 -31.56
N ILE A 202 1.29 -12.79 -30.44
CA ILE A 202 0.49 -13.03 -29.24
C ILE A 202 1.25 -12.51 -28.01
N ASN A 203 0.57 -11.76 -27.15
CA ASN A 203 1.15 -11.29 -25.90
C ASN A 203 0.07 -11.10 -24.83
N PHE A 204 0.49 -10.97 -23.57
CA PHE A 204 -0.39 -10.69 -22.42
C PHE A 204 0.07 -9.44 -21.70
N SER A 205 -0.82 -8.81 -20.93
CA SER A 205 -0.43 -7.86 -19.89
C SER A 205 0.37 -8.56 -18.78
N SER A 206 1.17 -7.81 -18.05
CA SER A 206 2.01 -8.36 -16.98
C SER A 206 1.19 -9.01 -15.86
N ASP A 207 -0.01 -8.52 -15.59
CA ASP A 207 -0.98 -9.09 -14.65
C ASP A 207 -1.76 -10.29 -15.21
N GLY A 208 -1.64 -10.56 -16.50
CA GLY A 208 -2.32 -11.68 -17.21
C GLY A 208 -3.82 -11.49 -17.46
N TYR A 209 -4.39 -10.31 -17.19
CA TYR A 209 -5.82 -10.05 -17.40
C TYR A 209 -6.17 -9.59 -18.81
N LYS A 210 -5.17 -9.28 -19.65
CA LYS A 210 -5.38 -8.94 -21.05
C LYS A 210 -4.58 -9.86 -21.97
N LEU A 211 -5.18 -10.20 -23.11
CA LEU A 211 -4.55 -10.93 -24.22
C LEU A 211 -4.60 -10.07 -25.47
N PHE A 212 -3.48 -10.00 -26.18
CA PHE A 212 -3.34 -9.26 -27.43
C PHE A 212 -2.95 -10.18 -28.57
N ILE A 213 -3.58 -9.98 -29.74
CA ILE A 213 -3.30 -10.75 -30.96
C ILE A 213 -3.15 -9.79 -32.13
N SER A 214 -2.01 -9.84 -32.84
CA SER A 214 -1.84 -9.11 -34.09
C SER A 214 -2.48 -9.85 -35.26
N ASN A 215 -3.22 -9.13 -36.10
CA ASN A 215 -3.75 -9.59 -37.37
C ASN A 215 -3.05 -8.90 -38.54
N SER A 216 -2.42 -9.65 -39.39
CA SER A 216 -1.64 -9.18 -40.55
C SER A 216 -2.37 -9.42 -41.85
N ALA A 217 -2.70 -8.37 -42.60
CA ALA A 217 -3.34 -8.51 -43.91
C ALA A 217 -2.45 -9.22 -44.92
N THR A 218 -3.05 -9.96 -45.86
CA THR A 218 -2.36 -10.43 -47.06
C THR A 218 -2.50 -9.43 -48.20
N ALA A 219 -1.43 -9.16 -48.94
CA ALA A 219 -1.21 -8.06 -49.88
C ALA A 219 -2.20 -7.86 -51.05
N ALA A 220 -3.25 -8.67 -51.18
CA ALA A 220 -4.03 -8.72 -52.42
C ALA A 220 -5.35 -7.91 -52.41
N ILE A 221 -5.72 -7.21 -51.35
CA ILE A 221 -7.06 -6.58 -51.25
C ILE A 221 -6.98 -5.18 -50.61
N ASN A 222 -7.42 -4.17 -51.35
CA ASN A 222 -7.51 -2.77 -50.89
C ASN A 222 -8.91 -2.51 -50.27
N PRO A 223 -9.05 -1.88 -49.09
CA PRO A 223 -8.03 -1.18 -48.36
C PRO A 223 -7.28 -2.06 -47.32
N LEU A 224 -5.99 -2.19 -47.45
CA LEU A 224 -5.10 -2.92 -46.52
C LEU A 224 -5.22 -2.44 -45.09
N LYS A 225 -5.56 -1.18 -44.90
CA LYS A 225 -5.64 -0.48 -43.62
C LYS A 225 -6.61 -1.13 -42.62
N GLU A 226 -7.78 -1.60 -43.10
CA GLU A 226 -8.84 -2.16 -42.24
C GLU A 226 -8.56 -3.59 -41.75
N ARG A 227 -7.43 -4.19 -42.15
CA ARG A 227 -7.10 -5.60 -41.92
C ARG A 227 -5.83 -5.81 -41.13
N ASN A 228 -5.07 -4.74 -40.88
CA ASN A 228 -3.92 -4.74 -40.01
C ASN A 228 -4.31 -4.10 -38.70
N TYR A 229 -4.44 -4.91 -37.65
CA TYR A 229 -4.86 -4.44 -36.35
C TYR A 229 -4.35 -5.36 -35.24
N ILE A 230 -4.35 -4.84 -34.02
CA ILE A 230 -4.10 -5.57 -32.80
C ILE A 230 -5.44 -5.70 -32.08
N ARG A 231 -5.85 -6.92 -31.79
CA ARG A 231 -7.06 -7.23 -31.04
C ARG A 231 -6.73 -7.41 -29.57
N GLU A 232 -7.48 -6.70 -28.72
CA GLU A 232 -7.41 -6.82 -27.26
C GLU A 232 -8.57 -7.65 -26.73
N PHE A 233 -8.27 -8.57 -25.78
CA PHE A 233 -9.25 -9.32 -25.01
C PHE A 233 -9.05 -9.08 -23.53
N SER A 234 -10.14 -8.97 -22.75
CA SER A 234 -10.12 -9.08 -21.29
C SER A 234 -10.35 -10.52 -20.85
N LEU A 235 -9.63 -10.95 -19.82
CA LEU A 235 -9.72 -12.26 -19.20
C LEU A 235 -10.32 -12.15 -17.80
N SER A 236 -11.18 -13.10 -17.43
CA SER A 236 -11.83 -13.12 -16.11
C SER A 236 -10.90 -13.57 -14.98
N SER A 237 -9.76 -14.17 -15.30
CA SER A 237 -8.69 -14.53 -14.37
C SER A 237 -7.36 -14.59 -15.11
N PRO A 238 -6.23 -14.35 -14.42
CA PRO A 238 -4.91 -14.22 -15.05
C PRO A 238 -4.54 -15.44 -15.88
N PHE A 239 -4.09 -15.18 -17.12
CA PHE A 239 -3.63 -16.23 -18.04
C PHE A 239 -4.63 -17.37 -18.23
N ASN A 240 -5.93 -17.08 -18.28
CA ASN A 240 -6.99 -18.06 -18.50
C ASN A 240 -7.90 -17.59 -19.65
N ILE A 241 -7.77 -18.23 -20.80
CA ILE A 241 -8.48 -17.83 -22.01
C ILE A 241 -9.91 -18.39 -22.13
N SER A 242 -10.39 -19.17 -21.15
CA SER A 242 -11.70 -19.83 -21.24
C SER A 242 -12.89 -18.88 -21.37
N ASN A 243 -12.78 -17.67 -20.80
CA ASN A 243 -13.83 -16.64 -20.79
C ASN A 243 -13.33 -15.29 -21.33
N ALA A 244 -12.50 -15.32 -22.38
CA ALA A 244 -11.96 -14.11 -22.99
C ALA A 244 -13.06 -13.28 -23.66
N THR A 245 -13.13 -11.99 -23.34
CA THR A 245 -14.04 -11.02 -23.92
C THR A 245 -13.29 -10.10 -24.89
N ASN A 246 -13.77 -9.98 -26.13
CA ASN A 246 -13.16 -9.09 -27.12
C ASN A 246 -13.50 -7.62 -26.82
N ASN A 247 -12.47 -6.79 -26.58
CA ASN A 247 -12.57 -5.35 -26.29
C ASN A 247 -12.52 -4.49 -27.55
N GLY A 248 -12.20 -5.05 -28.69
CA GLY A 248 -12.08 -4.34 -29.96
C GLY A 248 -10.67 -4.38 -30.55
N ASP A 249 -10.53 -3.66 -31.63
CA ASP A 249 -9.36 -3.70 -32.50
C ASP A 249 -8.70 -2.31 -32.53
N PHE A 250 -7.38 -2.25 -32.34
CA PHE A 250 -6.55 -1.08 -32.59
C PHE A 250 -5.97 -1.14 -34.00
N GLN A 251 -6.23 -0.11 -34.79
CA GLN A 251 -5.71 0.03 -36.14
C GLN A 251 -4.69 1.17 -36.18
N PRO A 252 -3.39 0.88 -36.30
CA PRO A 252 -2.37 1.90 -36.42
C PRO A 252 -2.61 2.77 -37.67
N SER A 253 -2.34 4.08 -37.53
CA SER A 253 -2.46 5.05 -38.61
C SER A 253 -1.17 5.10 -39.43
N TYR A 254 -1.15 4.41 -40.60
CA TYR A 254 -0.01 4.43 -41.49
C TYR A 254 -0.33 5.08 -42.82
N THR A 255 0.71 5.63 -43.46
CA THR A 255 0.64 6.26 -44.78
C THR A 255 0.94 5.32 -45.94
N THR A 256 1.54 4.15 -45.64
CA THR A 256 2.02 3.17 -46.65
C THR A 256 1.42 1.78 -46.41
N ASN A 257 1.57 0.88 -47.36
CA ASN A 257 1.21 -0.54 -47.22
C ASN A 257 2.12 -1.17 -46.15
N PHE A 258 1.52 -1.76 -45.10
CA PHE A 258 2.23 -2.42 -44.01
C PHE A 258 1.53 -3.71 -43.61
N ARG A 259 2.25 -4.56 -42.89
CA ARG A 259 1.76 -5.84 -42.38
C ARG A 259 2.25 -6.06 -40.97
N ILE A 260 1.38 -5.87 -39.98
CA ILE A 260 1.70 -6.10 -38.55
C ILE A 260 2.02 -7.58 -38.34
N THR A 261 3.18 -7.85 -37.75
CA THR A 261 3.58 -9.20 -37.37
C THR A 261 3.87 -9.28 -35.88
N GLY A 262 5.09 -9.44 -35.42
CA GLY A 262 5.43 -9.55 -34.02
C GLY A 262 4.79 -8.47 -33.13
N LEU A 263 4.53 -8.81 -31.90
CA LEU A 263 3.95 -7.90 -30.90
C LEU A 263 4.61 -8.12 -29.55
N THR A 264 5.06 -7.04 -28.91
CA THR A 264 5.57 -7.07 -27.56
C THR A 264 5.32 -5.77 -26.82
N PHE A 265 5.53 -5.75 -25.52
CA PHE A 265 5.40 -4.58 -24.63
C PHE A 265 6.67 -4.43 -23.80
N ASN A 266 6.91 -3.24 -23.26
CA ASN A 266 7.83 -3.07 -22.15
C ASN A 266 7.22 -3.61 -20.85
N ASN A 267 7.99 -3.63 -19.76
CA ASN A 267 7.60 -4.32 -18.52
C ASN A 267 6.32 -3.77 -17.86
N ASP A 268 6.13 -2.45 -17.90
CA ASP A 268 4.98 -1.76 -17.31
C ASP A 268 3.81 -1.58 -18.30
N GLY A 269 4.00 -1.97 -19.56
CA GLY A 269 3.00 -1.84 -20.61
C GLY A 269 2.74 -0.42 -21.06
N SER A 270 3.58 0.55 -20.69
CA SER A 270 3.48 1.94 -21.19
C SER A 270 3.87 2.07 -22.65
N LYS A 271 4.64 1.11 -23.16
CA LYS A 271 5.08 1.05 -24.56
C LYS A 271 4.68 -0.29 -25.21
N MET A 272 4.28 -0.20 -26.46
CA MET A 272 3.96 -1.34 -27.31
C MET A 272 4.84 -1.31 -28.55
N PHE A 273 5.35 -2.47 -28.97
CA PHE A 273 6.19 -2.62 -30.15
C PHE A 273 5.62 -3.69 -31.08
N HIS A 274 5.72 -3.45 -32.39
CA HIS A 274 5.44 -4.49 -33.36
C HIS A 274 6.38 -4.39 -34.58
N THR A 275 6.54 -5.48 -35.29
CA THR A 275 7.27 -5.52 -36.56
C THR A 275 6.33 -5.32 -37.74
N ASP A 276 6.86 -4.72 -38.81
CA ASP A 276 6.23 -4.63 -40.13
C ASP A 276 6.93 -5.56 -41.13
N PHE A 277 6.22 -6.59 -41.54
CA PHE A 277 6.73 -7.59 -42.51
C PHE A 277 7.00 -7.02 -43.91
N THR A 278 6.41 -5.90 -44.28
CA THR A 278 6.52 -5.33 -45.64
C THR A 278 7.64 -4.32 -45.76
N ASN A 279 7.79 -3.46 -44.76
CA ASN A 279 8.75 -2.37 -44.78
C ASN A 279 9.96 -2.65 -43.88
N ASN A 280 9.99 -3.78 -43.19
CA ASN A 280 11.09 -4.20 -42.29
C ASN A 280 11.38 -3.20 -41.16
N ASN A 281 10.35 -2.61 -40.58
CA ASN A 281 10.49 -1.68 -39.47
C ASN A 281 9.99 -2.32 -38.16
N VAL A 282 10.57 -1.88 -37.04
CA VAL A 282 9.97 -2.00 -35.69
C VAL A 282 9.34 -0.65 -35.35
N TYR A 283 8.09 -0.64 -34.95
CA TYR A 283 7.37 0.55 -34.51
C TYR A 283 7.18 0.54 -33.01
N GLU A 284 7.40 1.70 -32.37
CA GLU A 284 7.18 1.96 -30.96
C GLU A 284 5.94 2.83 -30.79
N TYR A 285 5.08 2.48 -29.83
CA TYR A 285 3.89 3.23 -29.44
C TYR A 285 3.88 3.51 -27.95
N THR A 286 3.52 4.74 -27.57
CA THR A 286 3.18 5.08 -26.20
C THR A 286 1.70 4.78 -25.97
N LEU A 287 1.39 4.06 -24.88
CA LEU A 287 0.03 3.75 -24.48
C LEU A 287 -0.47 4.73 -23.42
N SER A 288 -1.75 5.09 -23.48
CA SER A 288 -2.37 6.03 -22.53
C SER A 288 -2.48 5.47 -21.12
N CYS A 289 -2.47 4.15 -21.00
CA CYS A 289 -2.38 3.43 -19.73
C CYS A 289 -1.66 2.11 -19.97
N GLY A 290 -1.07 1.54 -18.95
CA GLY A 290 -0.32 0.30 -19.10
C GLY A 290 -1.15 -0.82 -19.70
N PHE A 291 -0.61 -1.42 -20.76
CA PHE A 291 -1.30 -2.41 -21.57
C PHE A 291 -2.68 -1.96 -22.09
N GLY A 292 -2.92 -0.66 -22.20
CA GLY A 292 -4.17 -0.07 -22.63
C GLY A 292 -4.21 0.17 -24.13
N VAL A 293 -4.21 -0.88 -24.96
CA VAL A 293 -4.29 -0.76 -26.41
C VAL A 293 -5.65 -0.23 -26.83
N LYS A 294 -6.72 -0.70 -26.23
CA LYS A 294 -8.09 -0.23 -26.41
C LYS A 294 -8.73 0.26 -25.12
N THR A 295 -8.51 -0.44 -24.02
CA THR A 295 -9.10 -0.12 -22.73
C THR A 295 -8.04 -0.22 -21.62
N CYS A 296 -8.08 0.71 -20.66
CA CYS A 296 -7.28 0.57 -19.45
C CYS A 296 -7.78 -0.61 -18.59
N THR A 297 -6.89 -1.29 -17.90
CA THR A 297 -7.27 -2.30 -16.91
C THR A 297 -8.01 -1.62 -15.76
N ASP A 298 -9.06 -2.22 -15.23
CA ASP A 298 -9.75 -1.68 -14.06
C ASP A 298 -8.94 -1.99 -12.79
N PRO A 299 -8.33 -0.97 -12.13
CA PRO A 299 -7.50 -1.20 -10.95
C PRO A 299 -8.30 -1.70 -9.74
N THR A 300 -9.63 -1.66 -9.76
CA THR A 300 -10.45 -2.23 -8.68
C THR A 300 -10.45 -3.77 -8.68
N ASN A 301 -9.85 -4.40 -9.70
CA ASN A 301 -9.62 -5.84 -9.76
C ASN A 301 -8.24 -6.26 -9.24
N ASP A 302 -7.31 -5.31 -9.02
CA ASP A 302 -6.03 -5.59 -8.37
C ASP A 302 -6.20 -5.68 -6.86
N LYS A 303 -5.82 -6.81 -6.27
CA LYS A 303 -6.03 -7.08 -4.84
C LYS A 303 -5.14 -6.21 -3.94
N ASP A 304 -3.94 -5.86 -4.40
CA ASP A 304 -3.01 -5.04 -3.63
C ASP A 304 -3.43 -3.56 -3.68
N ASP A 305 -3.90 -3.05 -4.83
CA ASP A 305 -4.53 -1.73 -4.96
C ASP A 305 -5.74 -1.61 -4.03
N VAL A 306 -6.63 -2.59 -4.07
CA VAL A 306 -7.82 -2.63 -3.20
C VAL A 306 -7.41 -2.66 -1.73
N ALA A 307 -6.44 -3.52 -1.36
CA ALA A 307 -5.96 -3.63 0.01
C ALA A 307 -5.29 -2.34 0.50
N SER A 308 -4.53 -1.65 -0.36
CA SER A 308 -3.92 -0.34 -0.05
C SER A 308 -4.99 0.73 0.26
N ILE A 309 -6.01 0.84 -0.59
CA ILE A 309 -7.12 1.79 -0.39
C ILE A 309 -7.92 1.47 0.89
N GLU A 310 -8.22 0.19 1.13
CA GLU A 310 -8.92 -0.26 2.34
C GLU A 310 -8.10 0.01 3.60
N SER A 311 -6.77 -0.22 3.56
CA SER A 311 -5.87 -0.01 4.70
C SER A 311 -5.85 1.43 5.18
N GLN A 312 -5.85 2.41 4.27
CA GLN A 312 -5.93 3.82 4.61
C GLN A 312 -7.24 4.14 5.36
N SER A 313 -8.35 3.56 4.91
CA SER A 313 -9.66 3.74 5.56
C SER A 313 -9.72 3.07 6.92
N GLU A 314 -9.15 1.88 7.07
CA GLU A 314 -9.08 1.14 8.33
C GLU A 314 -8.16 1.82 9.35
N ALA A 315 -7.00 2.30 8.91
CA ALA A 315 -6.06 3.01 9.76
C ALA A 315 -6.68 4.29 10.34
N SER A 316 -7.42 5.07 9.54
CA SER A 316 -8.13 6.26 10.02
C SER A 316 -9.19 5.94 11.07
N LYS A 317 -9.90 4.81 10.93
CA LYS A 317 -10.87 4.34 11.90
C LYS A 317 -10.21 3.90 13.21
N LYS A 318 -9.13 3.12 13.12
CA LYS A 318 -8.36 2.66 14.29
C LYS A 318 -7.72 3.81 15.03
N LEU A 319 -7.27 4.87 14.32
CA LEU A 319 -6.66 6.03 14.96
C LEU A 319 -7.57 6.68 16.00
N ILE A 320 -8.90 6.72 15.77
CA ILE A 320 -9.85 7.22 16.78
C ILE A 320 -9.79 6.38 18.05
N GLN A 321 -9.72 5.06 17.94
CA GLN A 321 -9.57 4.19 19.10
C GLN A 321 -8.21 4.40 19.78
N HIS A 322 -7.13 4.42 18.99
CA HIS A 322 -5.78 4.59 19.49
C HIS A 322 -5.55 5.93 20.20
N THR A 323 -6.28 6.99 19.82
CA THR A 323 -6.19 8.31 20.48
C THR A 323 -7.13 8.44 21.67
N THR A 324 -8.26 7.75 21.68
CA THR A 324 -9.23 7.83 22.77
C THR A 324 -8.88 6.93 23.96
N TYR A 325 -8.33 5.73 23.71
CA TYR A 325 -8.05 4.76 24.78
C TYR A 325 -7.02 5.24 25.82
N PRO A 326 -5.88 5.85 25.47
CA PRO A 326 -4.92 6.34 26.46
C PRO A 326 -5.56 7.31 27.45
N VAL A 327 -6.37 8.24 26.95
CA VAL A 327 -7.08 9.21 27.76
C VAL A 327 -8.12 8.53 28.67
N LEU A 328 -8.87 7.59 28.16
CA LEU A 328 -9.85 6.83 28.96
C LEU A 328 -9.16 5.94 30.00
N ASN A 329 -8.04 5.30 29.67
CA ASN A 329 -7.22 4.54 30.61
C ASN A 329 -6.72 5.43 31.74
N ARG A 330 -6.23 6.66 31.43
CA ARG A 330 -5.82 7.65 32.45
C ARG A 330 -6.97 7.99 33.40
N MET A 331 -8.18 8.24 32.87
CA MET A 331 -9.34 8.55 33.70
C MET A 331 -9.77 7.35 34.58
N GLU A 332 -9.65 6.12 34.07
CA GLU A 332 -9.88 4.89 34.86
C GLU A 332 -8.84 4.73 35.96
N TRP A 333 -7.56 4.91 35.62
CA TRP A 333 -6.45 4.81 36.54
C TRP A 333 -6.61 5.78 37.70
N LEU A 334 -6.93 7.06 37.43
CA LEU A 334 -7.14 8.08 38.45
C LEU A 334 -8.28 7.74 39.41
N ARG A 335 -9.31 7.02 38.95
CA ARG A 335 -10.42 6.54 39.82
C ARG A 335 -10.02 5.35 40.69
N ARG A 336 -9.35 4.35 40.08
CA ARG A 336 -8.87 3.19 40.86
C ARG A 336 -7.86 3.61 41.93
N ASN A 337 -7.09 4.67 41.67
CA ASN A 337 -6.09 5.21 42.58
C ASN A 337 -6.54 6.51 43.28
N SER A 338 -7.85 6.71 43.45
CA SER A 338 -8.40 7.89 44.14
C SER A 338 -7.94 7.96 45.60
N GLY A 339 -7.43 9.13 46.02
CA GLY A 339 -6.86 9.37 47.34
C GLY A 339 -5.34 9.44 47.38
N ARG A 340 -4.64 9.14 46.28
CA ARG A 340 -3.17 9.33 46.19
C ARG A 340 -2.78 10.71 45.73
N ILE A 341 -1.63 11.17 46.22
CA ILE A 341 -1.14 12.53 45.93
C ILE A 341 -0.60 12.56 44.49
N ASN A 342 -1.10 13.52 43.71
CA ASN A 342 -0.69 13.76 42.33
C ASN A 342 0.78 14.22 42.23
N LEU A 343 1.40 13.92 41.09
CA LEU A 343 2.74 14.41 40.76
C LEU A 343 2.74 15.93 40.58
N THR A 344 3.41 16.61 41.42
CA THR A 344 3.67 18.04 41.29
C THR A 344 5.17 18.26 41.19
N ASN A 345 5.64 19.00 40.18
CA ASN A 345 7.01 19.41 39.86
C ASN A 345 7.70 18.62 38.74
N GLN A 346 7.05 18.51 37.59
CA GLN A 346 7.72 18.10 36.34
C GLN A 346 7.91 19.32 35.44
N ASN A 347 9.14 19.56 34.98
CA ASN A 347 9.43 20.54 33.95
C ASN A 347 9.41 19.76 32.61
N ILE A 348 8.27 19.78 31.91
CA ILE A 348 8.16 19.20 30.58
C ILE A 348 8.29 20.33 29.56
N LYS A 349 9.31 20.24 28.70
CA LYS A 349 9.50 21.16 27.58
C LYS A 349 8.99 20.46 26.31
N PHE A 350 8.01 21.06 25.65
CA PHE A 350 7.58 20.63 24.31
C PHE A 350 8.16 21.60 23.27
N GLN A 351 8.72 21.05 22.23
CA GLN A 351 9.16 21.83 21.08
C GLN A 351 8.46 21.19 19.86
N ILE A 352 7.44 21.84 19.36
CA ILE A 352 6.62 21.37 18.25
C ILE A 352 6.93 22.29 17.07
N SER A 353 7.51 21.74 16.02
CA SER A 353 7.86 22.50 14.81
C SER A 353 6.72 22.59 13.80
N ASN A 354 5.67 21.78 13.92
CA ASN A 354 4.49 21.93 13.09
C ASN A 354 3.75 23.24 13.48
N GLU A 355 3.66 24.20 12.56
CA GLU A 355 3.11 25.54 12.78
C GLU A 355 1.67 25.54 13.32
N ILE A 356 0.82 24.64 12.84
CA ILE A 356 -0.59 24.54 13.26
C ILE A 356 -0.69 24.02 14.69
N LEU A 357 0.09 23.00 15.03
CA LEU A 357 0.09 22.40 16.36
C LEU A 357 0.83 23.29 17.37
N SER A 358 1.86 24.02 16.94
CA SER A 358 2.53 25.03 17.75
C SER A 358 1.54 26.17 18.10
N ALA A 359 0.85 26.73 17.10
CA ALA A 359 -0.14 27.77 17.32
C ALA A 359 -1.34 27.29 18.17
N LEU A 360 -1.78 26.05 18.02
CA LEU A 360 -2.80 25.44 18.88
C LEU A 360 -2.28 25.21 20.30
N SER A 361 -1.05 24.76 20.45
CA SER A 361 -0.43 24.56 21.77
C SER A 361 -0.26 25.88 22.50
N GLU A 362 0.18 26.93 21.82
CA GLU A 362 0.36 28.27 22.37
C GLU A 362 -0.96 28.96 22.74
N SER A 363 -2.02 28.74 21.94
CA SER A 363 -3.31 29.41 22.14
C SER A 363 -4.26 28.68 23.08
N LEU A 364 -4.14 27.35 23.21
CA LEU A 364 -5.11 26.52 23.93
C LEU A 364 -4.55 25.89 25.21
N ILE A 365 -3.24 25.84 25.37
CA ILE A 365 -2.57 25.26 26.54
C ILE A 365 -1.88 26.36 27.32
N PRO A 366 -2.48 26.92 28.37
CA PRO A 366 -1.79 27.85 29.28
C PRO A 366 -0.87 27.07 30.23
N ILE A 367 -0.01 26.23 29.65
CA ILE A 367 1.04 25.53 30.39
C ILE A 367 2.36 26.15 29.97
N TYR A 368 2.97 26.75 30.94
CA TYR A 368 4.23 27.42 30.79
C TYR A 368 5.34 26.43 30.46
N PHE A 369 5.78 26.48 29.22
CA PHE A 369 7.06 25.93 28.82
C PHE A 369 8.14 26.97 29.20
N SER A 370 8.99 26.66 30.14
CA SER A 370 10.03 27.59 30.55
C SER A 370 11.04 27.79 29.42
N ASN A 371 11.06 28.96 28.83
CA ASN A 371 12.27 29.49 28.22
C ASN A 371 13.24 29.89 29.38
N GLU A 372 14.51 29.57 29.25
CA GLU A 372 15.54 29.79 30.26
C GLU A 372 15.73 31.27 30.70
N ASN A 373 14.95 32.21 30.15
CA ASN A 373 15.09 33.63 30.38
C ASN A 373 13.82 34.39 30.79
N SER A 374 12.75 33.73 31.20
CA SER A 374 11.58 34.43 31.73
C SER A 374 11.47 34.26 33.24
N GLU A 375 11.49 35.43 33.92
CA GLU A 375 11.25 35.57 35.33
C GLU A 375 10.06 34.74 35.83
N GLU A 376 10.25 34.13 37.00
CA GLU A 376 9.30 33.36 37.79
C GLU A 376 7.81 33.65 37.50
N LEU A 377 7.22 32.92 36.61
CA LEU A 377 5.79 32.72 36.66
C LEU A 377 5.50 31.61 37.66
N ASN A 378 5.06 32.07 38.80
CA ASN A 378 4.75 31.31 39.98
C ASN A 378 3.67 30.23 39.70
N LEU A 379 4.08 29.04 39.28
CA LEU A 379 3.24 27.82 39.24
C LEU A 379 2.89 27.34 40.68
N LYS A 380 2.69 28.28 41.60
CA LYS A 380 2.19 28.01 42.96
C LYS A 380 0.74 27.55 43.03
N ASN A 381 0.01 27.48 41.94
CA ASN A 381 -1.29 26.81 41.85
C ASN A 381 -1.18 25.41 41.24
N LYS A 382 -0.64 24.59 41.82
CA LYS A 382 -0.69 23.42 42.72
C LYS A 382 -1.57 22.22 42.32
N ASN A 383 -2.06 21.97 41.10
CA ASN A 383 -2.96 20.82 40.93
C ASN A 383 -2.89 20.12 39.57
N TRP A 384 -1.86 20.31 38.75
CA TRP A 384 -1.67 19.54 37.52
C TRP A 384 -0.89 18.28 37.79
N SER A 385 -1.40 17.14 37.23
CA SER A 385 -0.75 15.85 37.20
C SER A 385 -0.34 15.53 35.77
N PHE A 386 0.89 15.08 35.58
CA PHE A 386 1.42 14.67 34.28
C PHE A 386 1.45 13.16 34.19
N TRP A 387 1.23 12.63 33.00
CA TRP A 387 1.24 11.22 32.75
C TRP A 387 1.73 10.88 31.36
N SER A 388 2.22 9.66 31.16
CA SER A 388 2.60 9.13 29.87
C SER A 388 2.12 7.68 29.71
N GLU A 389 1.77 7.30 28.49
CA GLU A 389 1.37 5.93 28.12
C GLU A 389 2.04 5.54 26.81
N GLY A 390 2.81 4.45 26.82
CA GLY A 390 3.32 3.79 25.64
C GLY A 390 2.37 2.69 25.18
N THR A 391 2.17 2.58 23.87
CA THR A 391 1.28 1.58 23.27
C THR A 391 1.96 0.88 22.11
N ILE A 392 1.84 -0.44 22.04
CA ILE A 392 2.23 -1.27 20.90
C ILE A 392 1.00 -2.10 20.51
N ASN A 393 0.62 -2.05 19.24
CA ASN A 393 -0.47 -2.88 18.69
C ASN A 393 0.06 -3.72 17.53
N ILE A 394 -0.41 -4.97 17.45
CA ILE A 394 -0.09 -5.89 16.36
C ILE A 394 -1.42 -6.41 15.82
N GLY A 395 -1.74 -6.04 14.60
CA GLY A 395 -2.98 -6.41 13.92
C GLY A 395 -2.73 -7.29 12.71
N LYS A 396 -3.65 -8.20 12.42
CA LYS A 396 -3.62 -9.03 11.20
C LYS A 396 -5.02 -9.14 10.59
N ILE A 397 -5.07 -9.06 9.27
CA ILE A 397 -6.27 -9.26 8.45
C ILE A 397 -5.89 -10.26 7.36
N GLY A 398 -6.61 -11.36 7.22
CA GLY A 398 -6.34 -12.37 6.19
C GLY A 398 -6.78 -11.93 4.79
N ASP A 399 -6.37 -12.71 3.79
CA ASP A 399 -6.81 -12.52 2.39
C ASP A 399 -8.33 -12.62 2.27
N THR A 400 -8.88 -11.81 1.38
CA THR A 400 -10.28 -11.88 0.96
C THR A 400 -10.36 -12.19 -0.55
N LEU A 401 -11.58 -12.31 -1.08
CA LEU A 401 -11.76 -12.47 -2.53
C LEU A 401 -11.28 -11.24 -3.32
N SER A 402 -11.39 -10.04 -2.73
CA SER A 402 -11.13 -8.76 -3.40
C SER A 402 -9.89 -8.02 -2.90
N ALA A 403 -9.30 -8.39 -1.78
CA ALA A 403 -8.17 -7.68 -1.18
C ALA A 403 -7.14 -8.64 -0.59
N SER A 404 -5.87 -8.29 -0.72
CA SER A 404 -4.74 -9.01 -0.13
C SER A 404 -4.72 -8.88 1.39
N SER A 405 -4.03 -9.82 2.06
CA SER A 405 -3.81 -9.82 3.50
C SER A 405 -3.04 -8.58 3.97
N LYS A 406 -3.22 -8.22 5.24
CA LYS A 406 -2.59 -7.05 5.85
C LYS A 406 -2.02 -7.41 7.21
N SER A 407 -0.80 -6.94 7.50
CA SER A 407 -0.19 -6.94 8.82
C SER A 407 -0.01 -5.50 9.26
N ILE A 408 -0.47 -5.14 10.45
CA ILE A 408 -0.46 -3.75 10.94
C ILE A 408 0.28 -3.71 12.27
N ASN A 409 1.39 -3.00 12.32
CA ASN A 409 2.16 -2.76 13.54
C ASN A 409 2.05 -1.29 13.91
N THR A 410 1.50 -1.00 15.11
CA THR A 410 1.38 0.38 15.61
C THR A 410 2.27 0.57 16.82
N THR A 411 3.06 1.61 16.83
CA THR A 411 3.77 2.09 18.02
C THR A 411 3.39 3.53 18.33
N ALA A 412 3.16 3.84 19.61
CA ALA A 412 2.77 5.18 20.00
C ALA A 412 3.19 5.54 21.42
N ILE A 413 3.35 6.84 21.63
CA ILE A 413 3.47 7.45 22.95
C ILE A 413 2.39 8.53 23.10
N THR A 414 1.73 8.53 24.24
CA THR A 414 0.77 9.56 24.63
C THR A 414 1.24 10.22 25.90
N ILE A 415 1.21 11.55 25.94
CA ILE A 415 1.59 12.33 27.10
C ILE A 415 0.48 13.31 27.39
N GLY A 416 0.12 13.43 28.63
CA GLY A 416 -0.96 14.30 29.03
C GLY A 416 -0.74 14.97 30.38
N ALA A 417 -1.58 15.96 30.62
CA ALA A 417 -1.69 16.61 31.89
C ALA A 417 -3.15 16.82 32.25
N ASP A 418 -3.47 16.65 33.51
CA ASP A 418 -4.81 16.86 34.05
C ASP A 418 -4.82 17.54 35.41
N LYS A 419 -5.91 18.19 35.74
CA LYS A 419 -6.18 18.78 37.03
C LYS A 419 -7.61 18.48 37.47
N ARG A 420 -7.82 18.43 38.78
CA ARG A 420 -9.12 18.30 39.41
C ARG A 420 -9.51 19.63 40.03
N ASP A 421 -10.73 20.11 39.77
CA ASP A 421 -11.28 21.30 40.37
C ASP A 421 -11.97 21.01 41.72
N GLU A 422 -12.46 22.09 42.37
CA GLU A 422 -13.13 22.02 43.68
C GLU A 422 -14.44 21.17 43.63
N ASN A 423 -15.06 21.07 42.45
CA ASN A 423 -16.26 20.24 42.24
C ASN A 423 -15.92 18.79 41.88
N ASN A 424 -14.65 18.41 42.05
CA ASN A 424 -14.17 17.06 41.69
C ASN A 424 -14.24 16.72 40.18
N ILE A 425 -14.39 17.73 39.31
CA ILE A 425 -14.33 17.58 37.87
C ILE A 425 -12.87 17.58 37.44
N MET A 426 -12.47 16.54 36.76
CA MET A 426 -11.12 16.45 36.18
C MET A 426 -11.15 16.95 34.75
N ARG A 427 -10.20 17.80 34.37
CA ARG A 427 -9.97 18.30 33.04
C ARG A 427 -8.51 18.17 32.65
N GLY A 428 -8.26 17.81 31.43
CA GLY A 428 -6.92 17.64 30.93
C GLY A 428 -6.81 17.73 29.42
N PHE A 429 -5.59 17.59 28.99
CA PHE A 429 -5.25 17.44 27.56
C PHE A 429 -4.16 16.36 27.41
N ALA A 430 -4.06 15.81 26.20
CA ALA A 430 -3.05 14.83 25.85
C ALA A 430 -2.58 15.05 24.41
N ILE A 431 -1.28 14.83 24.19
CA ILE A 431 -0.66 14.77 22.87
C ILE A 431 -0.25 13.33 22.65
N ARG A 432 -0.64 12.77 21.51
CA ARG A 432 -0.23 11.43 21.09
C ARG A 432 0.57 11.55 19.79
N MET A 433 1.64 10.77 19.70
CA MET A 433 2.41 10.53 18.49
C MET A 433 2.47 9.04 18.26
N GLY A 434 2.16 8.60 17.04
CA GLY A 434 2.14 7.20 16.68
C GLY A 434 2.54 6.99 15.24
N ALA A 435 3.08 5.82 14.98
CA ALA A 435 3.40 5.32 13.66
C ALA A 435 2.72 3.97 13.46
N ASP A 436 2.11 3.79 12.30
CA ASP A 436 1.53 2.54 11.83
C ASP A 436 2.35 2.08 10.62
N ASP A 437 2.85 0.86 10.68
CA ASP A 437 3.52 0.15 9.59
C ASP A 437 2.58 -0.95 9.11
N VAL A 438 2.18 -0.90 7.84
CA VAL A 438 1.19 -1.78 7.24
C VAL A 438 1.80 -2.50 6.04
N ASP A 439 2.10 -3.78 6.21
CA ASP A 439 2.48 -4.66 5.10
C ASP A 439 1.24 -5.20 4.38
N ILE A 440 1.24 -5.23 3.06
CA ILE A 440 0.13 -5.65 2.22
C ILE A 440 0.58 -6.77 1.28
N GLY A 441 -0.15 -7.88 1.28
CA GLY A 441 0.12 -9.02 0.40
C GLY A 441 1.50 -9.63 0.60
N ASN A 442 2.09 -10.12 -0.48
CA ASN A 442 3.40 -10.78 -0.48
C ASN A 442 4.40 -10.14 -1.46
N LEU A 443 4.01 -9.07 -2.16
CA LEU A 443 4.82 -8.40 -3.17
C LEU A 443 5.60 -7.19 -2.63
N GLY A 444 5.44 -6.87 -1.33
CA GLY A 444 6.12 -5.77 -0.67
C GLY A 444 5.39 -4.42 -0.82
N SER A 445 4.09 -4.44 -1.11
CA SER A 445 3.23 -3.27 -0.97
C SER A 445 3.10 -2.89 0.50
N ALA A 446 3.21 -1.59 0.82
CA ALA A 446 3.24 -1.12 2.20
C ALA A 446 2.65 0.29 2.37
N ILE A 447 2.20 0.59 3.57
CA ILE A 447 1.81 1.94 3.98
C ILE A 447 2.47 2.26 5.32
N ASP A 448 3.32 3.27 5.34
CA ASP A 448 3.86 3.85 6.55
C ASP A 448 3.07 5.10 6.89
N MET A 449 2.30 5.04 7.97
CA MET A 449 1.49 6.18 8.41
C MET A 449 2.00 6.72 9.74
N SER A 450 2.20 8.01 9.82
CA SER A 450 2.44 8.74 11.06
C SER A 450 1.23 9.61 11.42
N ALA A 451 0.95 9.71 12.71
CA ALA A 451 -0.14 10.53 13.21
C ALA A 451 0.26 11.28 14.49
N MET A 452 -0.09 12.56 14.52
CA MET A 452 0.00 13.39 15.70
C MET A 452 -1.38 13.90 16.11
N SER A 453 -1.73 13.73 17.39
CA SER A 453 -3.07 14.06 17.89
C SER A 453 -3.01 14.93 19.12
N LEU A 454 -3.94 15.89 19.22
CA LEU A 454 -4.20 16.71 20.41
C LEU A 454 -5.62 16.42 20.89
N THR A 455 -5.77 16.04 22.16
CA THR A 455 -7.03 15.65 22.78
C THR A 455 -7.28 16.47 24.03
N PHE A 456 -8.47 17.03 24.16
CA PHE A 456 -8.99 17.64 25.40
C PHE A 456 -10.01 16.70 26.03
N TYR A 457 -10.00 16.59 27.35
CA TYR A 457 -10.88 15.68 28.05
C TYR A 457 -11.40 16.19 29.39
N GLU A 458 -12.58 15.71 29.76
CA GLU A 458 -13.22 16.01 31.04
C GLU A 458 -13.82 14.72 31.61
N SER A 459 -13.63 14.49 32.92
CA SER A 459 -14.36 13.46 33.67
C SER A 459 -15.17 14.13 34.75
N LYS A 460 -16.50 13.99 34.66
CA LYS A 460 -17.46 14.66 35.53
C LYS A 460 -18.22 13.67 36.40
N PRO A 461 -18.15 13.79 37.75
CA PRO A 461 -18.97 12.96 38.64
C PRO A 461 -20.47 13.30 38.51
N LYS A 462 -21.32 12.29 38.56
CA LYS A 462 -22.78 12.35 38.55
C LYS A 462 -23.39 11.66 39.75
N GLY A 463 -22.79 11.84 40.94
CA GLY A 463 -23.10 11.16 42.19
C GLY A 463 -21.83 10.54 42.76
N SER A 464 -21.97 9.64 43.74
CA SER A 464 -20.84 9.03 44.44
C SER A 464 -20.02 8.09 43.52
N ASN A 465 -20.69 7.34 42.63
CA ASN A 465 -20.06 6.24 41.87
C ASN A 465 -20.27 6.34 40.36
N LYS A 466 -21.00 7.36 39.89
CA LYS A 466 -21.29 7.56 38.46
C LYS A 466 -20.42 8.63 37.86
N PHE A 467 -19.93 8.39 36.64
CA PHE A 467 -19.07 9.33 35.93
C PHE A 467 -19.47 9.45 34.46
N VAL A 468 -19.32 10.63 33.92
CA VAL A 468 -19.39 10.89 32.49
C VAL A 468 -18.02 11.40 32.06
N ASP A 469 -17.34 10.64 31.22
CA ASP A 469 -16.09 11.02 30.61
C ASP A 469 -16.36 11.49 29.20
N SER A 470 -15.84 12.63 28.83
CA SER A 470 -15.96 13.20 27.48
C SER A 470 -14.59 13.64 26.98
N LEU A 471 -14.37 13.46 25.71
CA LEU A 471 -13.16 13.93 25.05
C LEU A 471 -13.46 14.39 23.62
N VAL A 472 -12.65 15.30 23.14
CA VAL A 472 -12.65 15.80 21.77
C VAL A 472 -11.21 16.08 21.37
N GLY A 473 -10.86 15.78 20.12
CA GLY A 473 -9.50 15.99 19.64
C GLY A 473 -9.42 16.10 18.13
N ILE A 474 -8.24 16.47 17.69
CA ILE A 474 -7.86 16.55 16.28
C ILE A 474 -6.58 15.71 16.07
N SER A 475 -6.46 15.14 14.87
CA SER A 475 -5.23 14.47 14.44
C SER A 475 -4.80 14.97 13.08
N LEU A 476 -3.49 15.02 12.86
CA LEU A 476 -2.86 15.16 11.55
C LEU A 476 -2.22 13.84 11.19
N LEU A 477 -2.39 13.44 9.92
CA LEU A 477 -1.91 12.17 9.40
C LEU A 477 -1.03 12.42 8.18
N GLU A 478 0.03 11.67 8.07
CA GLU A 478 0.89 11.62 6.89
C GLU A 478 1.14 10.14 6.58
N SER A 479 1.02 9.78 5.30
CA SER A 479 1.21 8.40 4.83
C SER A 479 2.14 8.38 3.65
N ASP A 480 3.17 7.55 3.72
CA ASP A 480 4.00 7.11 2.60
C ASP A 480 3.46 5.77 2.12
N LEU A 481 3.21 5.66 0.81
CA LEU A 481 2.61 4.49 0.20
C LEU A 481 3.59 3.89 -0.81
N ILE A 482 3.72 2.58 -0.78
CA ILE A 482 4.42 1.78 -1.79
C ILE A 482 3.42 0.74 -2.28
N ASN A 483 3.18 0.72 -3.59
CA ASN A 483 2.33 -0.28 -4.21
C ASN A 483 3.14 -1.06 -5.24
N ASN A 484 3.22 -2.37 -5.05
CA ASN A 484 3.96 -3.30 -5.91
C ASN A 484 2.98 -4.26 -6.59
N SER A 485 2.93 -4.21 -7.93
CA SER A 485 2.15 -5.12 -8.76
C SER A 485 3.09 -5.81 -9.75
N GLY A 486 3.50 -7.02 -9.44
CA GLY A 486 4.44 -7.78 -10.25
C GLY A 486 5.81 -7.13 -10.34
N THR A 487 6.16 -6.57 -11.50
CA THR A 487 7.43 -5.86 -11.75
C THR A 487 7.33 -4.34 -11.58
N ILE A 488 6.14 -3.83 -11.31
CA ILE A 488 5.83 -2.41 -11.21
C ILE A 488 5.82 -2.00 -9.74
N SER A 489 6.46 -0.88 -9.44
CA SER A 489 6.46 -0.29 -8.10
C SER A 489 6.12 1.19 -8.20
N THR A 490 4.99 1.58 -7.58
CA THR A 490 4.61 2.98 -7.46
C THR A 490 4.78 3.48 -6.04
N LYS A 491 4.97 4.79 -5.88
CA LYS A 491 5.10 5.47 -4.60
C LYS A 491 4.17 6.67 -4.56
N GLY A 492 3.58 6.90 -3.38
CA GLY A 492 2.72 8.05 -3.16
C GLY A 492 2.87 8.62 -1.75
N LYS A 493 2.51 9.88 -1.58
CA LYS A 493 2.41 10.53 -0.27
C LYS A 493 1.05 11.14 -0.10
N ARG A 494 0.43 10.90 1.05
CA ARG A 494 -0.91 11.39 1.33
C ARG A 494 -1.03 11.99 2.72
N ASN A 495 -1.63 13.17 2.80
CA ASN A 495 -1.90 13.85 4.05
C ASN A 495 -3.38 13.73 4.43
N GLY A 496 -3.66 13.80 5.73
CA GLY A 496 -5.02 13.78 6.24
C GLY A 496 -5.17 14.57 7.54
N ALA A 497 -6.40 14.93 7.84
CA ALA A 497 -6.78 15.53 9.10
C ALA A 497 -8.04 14.83 9.64
N GLN A 498 -8.10 14.64 10.95
CA GLN A 498 -9.19 13.95 11.62
C GLN A 498 -9.71 14.77 12.79
N LEU A 499 -11.02 14.92 12.90
CA LEU A 499 -11.72 15.39 14.08
C LEU A 499 -12.39 14.18 14.75
N PHE A 500 -12.24 14.02 16.05
CA PHE A 500 -12.84 12.91 16.79
C PHE A 500 -13.35 13.33 18.16
N GLY A 501 -14.25 12.51 18.70
CA GLY A 501 -14.76 12.67 20.05
C GLY A 501 -15.35 11.39 20.62
N SER A 502 -15.44 11.31 21.93
CA SER A 502 -16.03 10.19 22.64
C SER A 502 -16.72 10.65 23.92
N VAL A 503 -17.83 9.98 24.23
CA VAL A 503 -18.51 10.11 25.53
C VAL A 503 -18.67 8.71 26.11
N ASN A 504 -18.27 8.55 27.38
CA ASN A 504 -18.27 7.28 28.09
C ASN A 504 -19.02 7.45 29.42
N PHE A 505 -20.05 6.64 29.64
CA PHE A 505 -20.86 6.58 30.85
C PHE A 505 -20.42 5.37 31.68
N ARG A 506 -20.18 5.58 32.97
CA ARG A 506 -19.76 4.53 33.90
C ARG A 506 -20.49 4.61 35.22
N ASP A 507 -20.72 3.45 35.79
CA ASP A 507 -21.30 3.30 37.16
C ASP A 507 -20.52 2.23 37.89
N THR A 508 -19.96 2.52 39.07
CA THR A 508 -19.14 1.58 39.83
C THR A 508 -19.90 1.03 41.04
N TYR A 509 -20.00 -0.26 41.13
CA TYR A 509 -20.58 -1.00 42.25
C TYR A 509 -19.46 -1.66 43.04
N SER A 510 -19.26 -1.23 44.28
CA SER A 510 -18.21 -1.75 45.15
C SER A 510 -18.80 -2.67 46.23
N LYS A 511 -18.15 -3.81 46.42
CA LYS A 511 -18.43 -4.74 47.50
C LYS A 511 -17.10 -5.28 48.04
N ASP A 512 -16.84 -5.08 49.30
CA ASP A 512 -15.53 -5.36 49.92
C ASP A 512 -14.42 -4.62 49.14
N ASN A 513 -13.39 -5.29 48.64
CA ASN A 513 -12.30 -4.73 47.82
C ASN A 513 -12.52 -4.91 46.32
N ILE A 514 -13.67 -5.43 45.90
CA ILE A 514 -14.00 -5.74 44.50
C ILE A 514 -14.89 -4.63 43.95
N ASN A 515 -14.51 -4.07 42.81
CA ASN A 515 -15.29 -3.12 42.06
C ASN A 515 -15.75 -3.72 40.73
N PHE A 516 -17.05 -3.60 40.44
CA PHE A 516 -17.68 -3.94 39.18
C PHE A 516 -18.15 -2.65 38.49
N THR A 517 -17.62 -2.35 37.31
CA THR A 517 -17.86 -1.07 36.60
C THR A 517 -18.42 -1.33 35.19
N PRO A 518 -19.76 -1.42 35.05
CA PRO A 518 -20.36 -1.35 33.70
C PRO A 518 -20.13 0.00 33.04
N LYS A 519 -19.96 -0.03 31.71
CA LYS A 519 -19.67 1.14 30.89
C LYS A 519 -20.42 1.11 29.56
N PHE A 520 -20.76 2.31 29.07
CA PHE A 520 -21.32 2.51 27.75
C PHE A 520 -20.64 3.72 27.10
N LYS A 521 -20.09 3.54 25.91
CA LYS A 521 -19.30 4.54 25.22
C LYS A 521 -19.79 4.71 23.79
N ILE A 522 -19.84 5.96 23.33
CA ILE A 522 -20.02 6.32 21.93
C ILE A 522 -18.80 7.11 21.50
N SER A 523 -18.20 6.71 20.40
CA SER A 523 -17.08 7.41 19.74
C SER A 523 -17.45 7.74 18.31
N ALA A 524 -17.15 8.95 17.88
CA ALA A 524 -17.41 9.42 16.54
C ALA A 524 -16.21 10.21 15.99
N GLY A 525 -16.05 10.22 14.69
CA GLY A 525 -15.03 11.02 14.04
C GLY A 525 -15.26 11.20 12.55
N ALA A 526 -14.52 12.15 11.99
CA ALA A 526 -14.49 12.43 10.57
C ALA A 526 -13.04 12.68 10.14
N THR A 527 -12.60 11.94 9.14
CA THR A 527 -11.27 12.06 8.55
C THR A 527 -11.40 12.60 7.14
N HIS A 528 -10.59 13.57 6.80
CA HIS A 528 -10.41 14.05 5.43
C HIS A 528 -8.98 13.74 4.98
N TYR A 529 -8.86 12.99 3.90
CA TYR A 529 -7.59 12.78 3.20
C TYR A 529 -7.52 13.66 1.96
N THR A 530 -6.36 14.25 1.71
CA THR A 530 -6.10 15.03 0.50
C THR A 530 -6.03 14.12 -0.74
N SER A 531 -6.10 14.71 -1.91
CA SER A 531 -5.73 14.04 -3.16
C SER A 531 -4.22 13.80 -3.21
N TYR A 532 -3.80 12.74 -3.90
CA TYR A 532 -2.39 12.47 -4.18
C TYR A 532 -2.26 11.76 -5.52
N SER A 533 -1.04 11.74 -6.05
CA SER A 533 -0.68 10.98 -7.25
C SER A 533 0.46 10.03 -6.91
N GLU A 534 0.38 8.84 -7.46
CA GLU A 534 1.50 7.90 -7.47
C GLU A 534 2.54 8.32 -8.50
N THR A 535 3.75 7.81 -8.37
CA THR A 535 4.87 7.99 -9.28
C THR A 535 5.70 6.71 -9.33
N GLY A 536 6.24 6.36 -10.50
CA GLY A 536 7.15 5.23 -10.67
C GLY A 536 6.79 4.24 -11.77
N ALA A 537 5.61 4.36 -12.37
CA ALA A 537 5.12 3.45 -13.40
C ALA A 537 4.66 4.17 -14.69
N GLU A 538 5.14 5.40 -14.93
CA GLU A 538 4.83 6.24 -16.11
C GLU A 538 3.33 6.24 -16.48
N GLY A 539 2.86 5.33 -17.32
CA GLY A 539 1.46 5.27 -17.76
C GLY A 539 0.50 4.59 -16.77
N LEU A 540 1.02 3.90 -15.75
CA LEU A 540 0.23 3.14 -14.75
C LEU A 540 0.06 3.86 -13.42
N ASP A 541 0.71 5.02 -13.24
CA ASP A 541 0.53 5.84 -12.05
C ASP A 541 -0.94 6.21 -11.84
N LEU A 542 -1.44 6.09 -10.60
CA LEU A 542 -2.80 6.42 -10.26
C LEU A 542 -2.91 7.79 -9.59
N ASN A 543 -3.91 8.56 -9.98
CA ASN A 543 -4.31 9.82 -9.36
C ASN A 543 -5.51 9.61 -8.45
N PHE A 544 -5.33 9.74 -7.15
CA PHE A 544 -6.37 9.58 -6.14
C PHE A 544 -6.99 10.92 -5.79
N LYS A 545 -8.33 10.98 -5.78
CA LYS A 545 -9.08 12.15 -5.30
C LYS A 545 -9.12 12.17 -3.78
N GLY A 546 -9.38 13.35 -3.21
CA GLY A 546 -9.62 13.48 -1.78
C GLY A 546 -10.76 12.58 -1.30
N GLN A 547 -10.67 12.07 -0.06
CA GLN A 547 -11.61 11.13 0.53
C GLN A 547 -12.09 11.62 1.89
N ASN A 548 -13.39 11.47 2.16
CA ASN A 548 -13.98 11.71 3.46
C ASN A 548 -14.44 10.39 4.08
N ILE A 549 -14.05 10.14 5.33
CA ILE A 549 -14.39 8.95 6.09
C ILE A 549 -15.05 9.36 7.39
N ALA A 550 -16.26 8.92 7.62
CA ALA A 550 -16.96 9.11 8.87
C ALA A 550 -16.94 7.83 9.71
N ASN A 551 -16.84 7.97 11.02
CA ASN A 551 -16.79 6.86 11.96
C ASN A 551 -17.84 7.04 13.06
N LEU A 552 -18.49 5.93 13.43
CA LEU A 552 -19.40 5.87 14.56
C LEU A 552 -19.33 4.50 15.21
N ILE A 553 -18.89 4.45 16.47
CA ILE A 553 -18.68 3.22 17.22
C ILE A 553 -19.43 3.31 18.53
N ALA A 554 -20.30 2.35 18.79
CA ALA A 554 -21.00 2.18 20.08
C ALA A 554 -20.38 1.00 20.83
N THR A 555 -19.99 1.19 22.08
CA THR A 555 -19.35 0.18 22.92
C THR A 555 -20.12 -0.02 24.20
N THR A 556 -20.33 -1.25 24.60
CA THR A 556 -20.81 -1.62 25.94
C THR A 556 -19.83 -2.62 26.55
N GLY A 557 -19.64 -2.56 27.84
CA GLY A 557 -18.70 -3.44 28.51
C GLY A 557 -18.70 -3.30 30.01
N THR A 558 -17.76 -4.01 30.64
CA THR A 558 -17.57 -3.97 32.09
C THR A 558 -16.09 -4.13 32.43
N SER A 559 -15.70 -3.52 33.56
CA SER A 559 -14.40 -3.74 34.20
C SER A 559 -14.64 -4.35 35.58
N LEU A 560 -13.78 -5.29 35.95
CA LEU A 560 -13.72 -5.89 37.28
C LEU A 560 -12.32 -5.66 37.84
N ASP A 561 -12.22 -5.06 39.00
CA ASP A 561 -10.94 -4.85 39.67
C ASP A 561 -11.01 -5.22 41.17
N ASN A 562 -9.85 -5.56 41.74
CA ASN A 562 -9.73 -5.85 43.17
C ASN A 562 -8.47 -5.17 43.75
N THR A 563 -8.60 -4.59 44.91
CA THR A 563 -7.51 -3.85 45.57
C THR A 563 -6.82 -4.68 46.64
N TYR A 564 -5.53 -4.87 46.50
CA TYR A 564 -4.66 -5.53 47.48
C TYR A 564 -3.67 -4.54 48.06
N GLU A 565 -3.73 -4.34 49.39
CA GLU A 565 -2.74 -3.58 50.12
C GLU A 565 -1.52 -4.47 50.43
N LEU A 566 -0.36 -4.06 49.95
CA LEU A 566 0.92 -4.74 50.17
C LEU A 566 1.79 -3.91 51.11
N SER A 567 2.81 -4.53 51.72
CA SER A 567 3.77 -3.82 52.61
C SER A 567 4.48 -2.66 51.96
N ASN A 568 4.63 -2.63 50.60
CA ASN A 568 5.40 -1.62 49.87
C ASN A 568 4.52 -0.80 48.92
N GLY A 569 3.18 -0.94 49.05
CA GLY A 569 2.29 -0.23 48.11
C GLY A 569 0.98 -0.99 47.87
N THR A 570 0.24 -0.60 46.87
CA THR A 570 -1.03 -1.17 46.49
C THR A 570 -0.97 -1.79 45.11
N PHE A 571 -1.53 -2.99 44.97
CA PHE A 571 -1.66 -3.73 43.71
C PHE A 571 -3.14 -3.90 43.35
N ILE A 572 -3.50 -3.46 42.12
CA ILE A 572 -4.90 -3.53 41.67
C ILE A 572 -4.92 -4.26 40.32
N PRO A 573 -5.08 -5.58 40.30
CA PRO A 573 -5.36 -6.32 39.08
C PRO A 573 -6.78 -6.01 38.60
N TYR A 574 -6.93 -5.97 37.26
CA TYR A 574 -8.24 -5.76 36.63
C TYR A 574 -8.42 -6.56 35.35
N PHE A 575 -9.69 -6.79 35.02
CA PHE A 575 -10.11 -7.46 33.81
C PHE A 575 -11.22 -6.67 33.15
N ASP A 576 -11.12 -6.48 31.82
CA ASP A 576 -12.08 -5.76 31.02
C ASP A 576 -12.67 -6.65 29.93
N ILE A 577 -13.99 -6.52 29.72
CA ILE A 577 -14.69 -7.09 28.58
C ILE A 577 -15.49 -5.97 27.92
N GLU A 578 -15.38 -5.84 26.60
CA GLU A 578 -16.14 -4.90 25.79
C GLU A 578 -16.66 -5.58 24.54
N TYR A 579 -17.92 -5.31 24.22
CA TYR A 579 -18.49 -5.51 22.89
C TYR A 579 -18.64 -4.14 22.24
N TYR A 580 -18.19 -3.99 20.98
CA TYR A 580 -18.40 -2.76 20.25
C TYR A 580 -18.94 -3.01 18.85
N ALA A 581 -19.93 -2.18 18.47
CA ALA A 581 -20.54 -2.16 17.16
C ALA A 581 -19.95 -0.97 16.37
N ASP A 582 -19.26 -1.27 15.28
CA ASP A 582 -18.85 -0.26 14.31
C ASP A 582 -19.97 -0.06 13.28
N ILE A 583 -20.74 1.00 13.47
CA ILE A 583 -21.86 1.38 12.61
C ILE A 583 -21.49 2.53 11.65
N SER A 584 -20.22 2.67 11.38
CA SER A 584 -19.68 3.68 10.45
C SER A 584 -20.27 3.53 9.05
N PRO A 585 -20.63 4.62 8.38
CA PRO A 585 -21.10 4.57 6.99
C PRO A 585 -19.98 4.12 6.05
N SER A 586 -20.35 3.60 4.88
CA SER A 586 -19.40 3.31 3.81
C SER A 586 -18.74 4.58 3.30
N SER A 587 -17.49 4.48 2.87
CA SER A 587 -16.78 5.54 2.16
C SER A 587 -16.41 5.08 0.74
N SER A 588 -16.09 6.02 -0.15
CA SER A 588 -15.65 5.70 -1.50
C SER A 588 -14.38 6.47 -1.83
N GLN A 589 -13.42 5.77 -2.41
CA GLN A 589 -12.23 6.37 -3.00
C GLN A 589 -12.40 6.42 -4.51
N LYS A 590 -12.23 7.60 -5.10
CA LYS A 590 -12.20 7.80 -6.55
C LYS A 590 -10.78 8.02 -7.00
N PHE A 591 -10.42 7.39 -8.11
CA PHE A 591 -9.08 7.49 -8.70
C PHE A 591 -9.13 7.26 -10.20
N SER A 592 -8.05 7.60 -10.91
CA SER A 592 -7.90 7.44 -12.35
C SER A 592 -6.43 7.21 -12.68
N TYR A 593 -6.14 6.60 -13.82
CA TYR A 593 -4.76 6.64 -14.33
C TYR A 593 -4.32 8.08 -14.60
N ALA A 594 -3.03 8.36 -14.43
CA ALA A 594 -2.46 9.69 -14.69
C ALA A 594 -2.61 10.09 -16.17
N SER A 595 -2.56 9.12 -17.05
CA SER A 595 -2.65 9.24 -18.51
C SER A 595 -4.07 9.14 -19.06
N ASP A 596 -5.05 8.68 -18.27
CA ASP A 596 -6.44 8.46 -18.69
C ASP A 596 -7.42 9.20 -17.78
N GLY A 597 -8.41 9.86 -18.38
CA GLY A 597 -9.47 10.56 -17.67
C GLY A 597 -10.58 9.67 -17.10
N SER A 598 -10.55 8.34 -17.34
CA SER A 598 -11.54 7.38 -16.80
C SER A 598 -11.47 7.33 -15.29
N VAL A 599 -12.61 7.55 -14.62
CA VAL A 599 -12.68 7.56 -13.16
C VAL A 599 -13.20 6.24 -12.64
N TYR A 600 -12.37 5.56 -11.87
CA TYR A 600 -12.71 4.37 -11.10
C TYR A 600 -13.18 4.76 -9.70
N SER A 601 -13.95 3.90 -9.06
CA SER A 601 -14.46 4.14 -7.71
C SER A 601 -14.53 2.85 -6.92
N LEU A 602 -13.72 2.77 -5.87
CA LEU A 602 -13.78 1.67 -4.92
C LEU A 602 -14.62 2.10 -3.71
N LYS A 603 -15.65 1.31 -3.42
CA LYS A 603 -16.49 1.50 -2.24
C LYS A 603 -15.99 0.61 -1.11
N TYR A 604 -15.50 1.24 -0.04
CA TYR A 604 -15.17 0.54 1.19
C TYR A 604 -16.42 0.40 2.07
N ASN A 605 -16.85 -0.81 2.31
CA ASN A 605 -17.92 -1.13 3.24
C ASN A 605 -17.30 -1.59 4.57
N ASN A 606 -17.95 -1.22 5.67
CA ASN A 606 -17.53 -1.75 6.97
C ASN A 606 -17.90 -3.23 7.06
N ASN A 607 -16.91 -4.10 6.85
CA ASN A 607 -17.12 -5.56 6.86
C ASN A 607 -17.14 -6.18 8.28
N SER A 608 -16.87 -5.39 9.32
CA SER A 608 -16.77 -5.85 10.69
C SER A 608 -17.63 -5.01 11.64
N VAL A 609 -18.94 -5.20 11.59
CA VAL A 609 -19.88 -4.49 12.46
C VAL A 609 -19.72 -4.95 13.91
N HIS A 610 -19.54 -6.23 14.17
CA HIS A 610 -19.52 -6.81 15.51
C HIS A 610 -18.12 -7.17 15.95
N ASN A 611 -17.69 -6.62 17.08
CA ASN A 611 -16.34 -6.79 17.58
C ASN A 611 -16.37 -7.04 19.10
N PHE A 612 -15.41 -7.82 19.57
CA PHE A 612 -15.22 -8.16 20.96
C PHE A 612 -13.80 -7.81 21.39
N ARG A 613 -13.68 -7.17 22.56
CA ARG A 613 -12.40 -6.86 23.20
C ARG A 613 -12.35 -7.46 24.58
N SER A 614 -11.27 -8.13 24.91
CA SER A 614 -10.93 -8.54 26.28
C SER A 614 -9.61 -7.92 26.69
N GLY A 615 -9.47 -7.60 27.97
CA GLY A 615 -8.24 -7.01 28.48
C GLY A 615 -7.95 -7.49 29.89
N VAL A 616 -6.67 -7.66 30.18
CA VAL A 616 -6.17 -7.94 31.52
C VAL A 616 -5.02 -6.99 31.82
N GLY A 617 -5.02 -6.49 33.05
CA GLY A 617 -3.99 -5.53 33.46
C GLY A 617 -3.85 -5.41 34.96
N PHE A 618 -2.93 -4.57 35.38
CA PHE A 618 -2.76 -4.23 36.77
C PHE A 618 -2.25 -2.80 36.93
N ASP A 619 -2.61 -2.17 38.04
CA ASP A 619 -1.98 -0.97 38.54
C ASP A 619 -1.13 -1.35 39.77
N PHE A 620 0.09 -0.87 39.82
CA PHE A 620 0.97 -1.01 40.98
C PHE A 620 1.48 0.35 41.43
N ALA A 621 1.16 0.72 42.63
CA ALA A 621 1.54 2.00 43.19
C ALA A 621 2.37 1.82 44.45
N THR A 622 3.59 2.31 44.47
CA THR A 622 4.49 2.20 45.61
C THR A 622 4.36 3.37 46.58
N GLU A 623 4.72 3.14 47.83
CA GLU A 623 4.83 4.21 48.83
C GLU A 623 5.91 5.26 48.46
N TYR A 624 6.86 4.88 47.60
CA TYR A 624 7.95 5.77 47.14
C TYR A 624 7.53 6.67 45.97
N GLY A 625 6.26 6.59 45.53
CA GLY A 625 5.70 7.48 44.51
C GLY A 625 5.83 6.96 43.06
N LEU A 626 6.27 5.74 42.85
CA LEU A 626 6.23 5.10 41.53
C LEU A 626 4.87 4.46 41.37
N ASN A 627 4.19 4.79 40.26
CA ASN A 627 2.95 4.14 39.82
C ASN A 627 3.16 3.56 38.42
N LEU A 628 2.88 2.29 38.27
CA LEU A 628 2.97 1.56 37.02
C LEU A 628 1.60 0.98 36.66
N MET A 629 1.15 1.23 35.46
CA MET A 629 0.03 0.51 34.85
C MET A 629 0.56 -0.36 33.70
N SER A 630 0.15 -1.59 33.65
CA SER A 630 0.37 -2.47 32.49
C SER A 630 -0.93 -3.13 32.08
N LYS A 631 -1.21 -3.18 30.78
CA LYS A 631 -2.43 -3.75 30.24
C LYS A 631 -2.17 -4.45 28.93
N TYR A 632 -2.67 -5.65 28.79
CA TYR A 632 -2.80 -6.36 27.53
C TYR A 632 -4.26 -6.37 27.10
N THR A 633 -4.54 -6.11 25.83
CA THR A 633 -5.89 -6.26 25.25
C THR A 633 -5.83 -7.03 23.95
N ARG A 634 -6.86 -7.83 23.70
CA ARG A 634 -7.09 -8.51 22.43
C ARG A 634 -8.45 -8.12 21.88
N ASP A 635 -8.43 -7.62 20.64
CA ASP A 635 -9.61 -7.39 19.82
C ASP A 635 -9.82 -8.56 18.86
N GLN A 636 -11.04 -9.00 18.75
CA GLN A 636 -11.48 -10.01 17.80
C GLN A 636 -12.69 -9.48 17.04
N SER A 637 -12.61 -9.46 15.72
CA SER A 637 -13.68 -9.02 14.83
C SER A 637 -14.40 -10.21 14.21
N GLN A 638 -15.63 -10.01 13.81
CA GLN A 638 -16.46 -11.02 13.13
C GLN A 638 -15.78 -11.57 11.86
N ASN A 639 -15.01 -10.76 11.15
CA ASN A 639 -14.32 -11.10 9.91
C ASN A 639 -12.95 -11.76 10.12
N GLY A 640 -12.62 -12.20 11.33
CA GLY A 640 -11.33 -12.82 11.62
C GLY A 640 -10.18 -11.85 11.84
N MET A 641 -10.40 -10.53 11.76
CA MET A 641 -9.39 -9.55 12.14
C MET A 641 -9.06 -9.67 13.62
N GLN A 642 -7.78 -9.69 13.93
CA GLN A 642 -7.24 -9.75 15.27
C GLN A 642 -6.31 -8.57 15.51
N ASN A 643 -6.34 -8.01 16.72
CA ASN A 643 -5.43 -6.96 17.12
C ASN A 643 -5.05 -7.15 18.60
N ASP A 644 -3.77 -7.29 18.84
CA ASP A 644 -3.20 -7.42 20.18
C ASP A 644 -2.52 -6.10 20.57
N SER A 645 -2.85 -5.56 21.74
CA SER A 645 -2.29 -4.30 22.23
C SER A 645 -1.58 -4.50 23.57
N PHE A 646 -0.38 -3.94 23.69
CA PHE A 646 0.36 -3.84 24.93
C PHE A 646 0.48 -2.36 25.32
N ILE A 647 0.07 -2.06 26.52
CA ILE A 647 0.01 -0.70 27.06
C ILE A 647 0.84 -0.65 28.34
N VAL A 648 1.70 0.36 28.45
CA VAL A 648 2.44 0.65 29.68
C VAL A 648 2.30 2.14 29.94
N ALA A 649 1.81 2.48 31.14
CA ALA A 649 1.79 3.85 31.61
C ALA A 649 2.60 3.96 32.91
N LEU A 650 3.42 4.98 32.96
CA LEU A 650 4.27 5.27 34.09
C LEU A 650 3.90 6.64 34.67
N ASP A 651 3.69 6.66 35.96
CA ASP A 651 3.51 7.88 36.76
C ASP A 651 4.48 7.81 37.92
N TYR A 652 5.36 8.79 38.03
CA TYR A 652 6.42 8.79 39.04
C TYR A 652 6.43 10.10 39.83
N ARG A 653 6.37 9.99 41.15
CA ARG A 653 6.46 11.14 42.05
C ARG A 653 7.91 11.53 42.29
N ILE A 654 8.29 12.75 41.87
CA ILE A 654 9.64 13.21 41.94
C ILE A 654 9.83 14.11 43.18
N SER A 655 10.97 13.95 43.83
CA SER A 655 11.44 14.89 44.88
C SER A 655 11.88 16.22 44.26
N GLN A 656 12.09 17.24 45.07
CA GLN A 656 12.60 18.57 44.64
C GLN A 656 13.94 18.51 43.90
N ARG A 657 14.63 17.36 43.85
CA ARG A 657 15.95 17.14 43.24
C ARG A 657 15.91 16.33 41.94
N SER A 658 14.75 16.14 41.37
CA SER A 658 14.61 15.39 40.13
C SER A 658 13.81 16.18 39.11
N SER A 659 14.23 16.16 37.86
CA SER A 659 13.53 16.81 36.76
C SER A 659 13.40 15.90 35.55
N TYR A 660 12.29 16.00 34.85
CA TYR A 660 12.09 15.42 33.51
C TYR A 660 12.04 16.56 32.50
N ALA A 661 12.66 16.32 31.35
CA ALA A 661 12.49 17.17 30.18
C ALA A 661 12.11 16.29 29.02
N MET A 662 11.07 16.66 28.29
CA MET A 662 10.71 16.04 27.04
C MET A 662 10.83 17.05 25.92
N SER A 663 11.50 16.66 24.85
CA SER A 663 11.53 17.45 23.63
C SER A 663 10.98 16.56 22.50
N ILE A 664 10.09 17.14 21.70
CA ILE A 664 9.52 16.52 20.51
C ILE A 664 9.95 17.42 19.35
N GLN A 665 10.63 16.80 18.38
CA GLN A 665 11.00 17.41 17.10
C GLN A 665 10.24 16.68 16.00
N ASP A 666 10.18 17.24 14.80
CA ASP A 666 9.41 16.69 13.66
C ASP A 666 9.64 15.20 13.39
N THR A 667 10.84 14.72 13.67
CA THR A 667 11.26 13.34 13.38
C THR A 667 11.56 12.52 14.63
N SER A 668 11.59 13.09 15.83
CA SER A 668 11.99 12.34 17.02
C SER A 668 11.41 12.89 18.32
N ALA A 669 11.20 11.99 19.28
CA ALA A 669 10.93 12.34 20.67
C ALA A 669 12.15 12.00 21.54
N LYS A 670 12.52 12.90 22.43
CA LYS A 670 13.55 12.70 23.44
C LYS A 670 12.94 12.90 24.82
N LEU A 671 13.07 11.90 25.70
CA LEU A 671 12.75 12.02 27.12
C LEU A 671 14.04 12.01 27.91
N SER A 672 14.24 13.05 28.67
CA SER A 672 15.40 13.20 29.56
C SER A 672 14.93 13.17 31.01
N HIS A 673 15.56 12.38 31.84
CA HIS A 673 15.38 12.37 33.29
C HIS A 673 16.68 12.74 33.97
N LYS A 674 16.65 13.75 34.84
CA LYS A 674 17.78 14.13 35.68
C LYS A 674 17.40 13.97 37.15
N SER A 675 18.22 13.27 37.91
CA SER A 675 18.00 13.14 39.35
C SER A 675 19.30 13.23 40.13
N GLU A 676 19.21 13.72 41.35
CA GLU A 676 20.32 13.73 42.33
C GLU A 676 19.97 12.79 43.48
N LEU A 677 20.85 11.83 43.74
CA LEU A 677 20.77 10.93 44.88
C LEU A 677 22.12 10.85 45.56
N ASN A 678 22.18 11.30 46.83
CA ASN A 678 23.38 11.27 47.65
C ASN A 678 24.64 11.91 47.00
N GLY A 679 24.44 13.02 46.26
CA GLY A 679 25.53 13.73 45.58
C GLY A 679 25.95 13.13 44.25
N LEU A 680 25.27 12.09 43.79
CA LEU A 680 25.39 11.57 42.44
C LEU A 680 24.28 12.10 41.55
N TYR A 681 24.64 12.55 40.37
CA TYR A 681 23.71 13.03 39.35
C TYR A 681 23.50 11.92 38.29
N PHE A 682 22.27 11.59 38.05
CA PHE A 682 21.82 10.60 37.06
C PHE A 682 21.12 11.34 35.93
N ASP A 683 21.66 11.25 34.72
CA ASP A 683 21.05 11.73 33.50
C ASP A 683 20.64 10.49 32.65
N LEU A 684 19.36 10.27 32.48
CA LEU A 684 18.81 9.22 31.60
C LEU A 684 18.13 9.90 30.43
N ASP A 685 18.68 9.73 29.24
CA ASP A 685 18.11 10.19 27.99
C ASP A 685 17.58 8.96 27.18
N SER A 686 16.33 8.99 26.78
CA SER A 686 15.80 8.09 25.77
C SER A 686 15.40 8.90 24.54
N LYS A 687 15.84 8.46 23.38
CA LYS A 687 15.47 9.03 22.07
C LYS A 687 14.76 7.98 21.25
N TYR A 688 13.66 8.38 20.62
CA TYR A 688 12.94 7.61 19.64
C TYR A 688 12.80 8.43 18.35
N ASP A 689 13.24 7.89 17.23
CA ASP A 689 13.10 8.51 15.91
C ASP A 689 11.93 7.86 15.19
N PHE A 690 10.91 8.67 14.85
CA PHE A 690 9.64 8.16 14.27
C PHE A 690 9.71 7.95 12.77
N PHE A 691 10.68 8.60 12.07
CA PHE A 691 10.68 8.71 10.61
C PHE A 691 11.96 8.18 9.94
N SER A 692 12.79 7.43 10.65
CA SER A 692 13.89 6.72 9.99
C SER A 692 13.35 5.42 9.37
N GLU A 693 13.85 5.05 8.19
CA GLU A 693 13.54 3.76 7.53
C GLU A 693 13.77 2.55 8.44
N GLN A 694 14.54 2.74 9.51
CA GLN A 694 14.67 1.83 10.65
C GLN A 694 14.55 2.65 11.94
N PRO A 695 13.45 2.50 12.71
CA PRO A 695 13.28 3.22 13.96
C PRO A 695 14.47 3.01 14.89
N GLN A 696 15.18 4.08 15.22
CA GLN A 696 16.33 4.00 16.10
C GLN A 696 15.92 4.33 17.53
N TYR A 697 16.14 3.39 18.43
CA TYR A 697 15.98 3.59 19.86
C TYR A 697 17.34 3.84 20.49
N GLY A 698 17.48 4.89 21.26
CA GLY A 698 18.68 5.15 22.05
C GLY A 698 18.30 5.40 23.52
N ILE A 699 18.91 4.66 24.43
CA ILE A 699 18.86 4.94 25.86
C ILE A 699 20.28 5.22 26.32
N TYR A 700 20.51 6.41 26.89
CA TYR A 700 21.80 6.83 27.40
C TYR A 700 21.67 7.13 28.87
N LEU A 701 22.44 6.46 29.69
CA LEU A 701 22.56 6.75 31.13
C LEU A 701 23.95 7.34 31.40
N LYS A 702 23.97 8.56 31.95
CA LYS A 702 25.17 9.19 32.44
C LYS A 702 25.07 9.34 33.96
N VAL A 703 26.09 8.92 34.67
CA VAL A 703 26.22 9.10 36.11
C VAL A 703 27.45 9.99 36.35
N SER A 704 27.27 11.06 37.09
CA SER A 704 28.35 12.00 37.42
C SER A 704 28.26 12.45 38.86
N ASN A 705 29.38 12.87 39.41
CA ASN A 705 29.46 13.45 40.77
C ASN A 705 29.46 14.98 40.78
N ARG A 706 29.16 15.61 39.64
CA ARG A 706 28.98 17.06 39.46
C ARG A 706 27.77 17.32 38.59
N PRO A 707 27.01 18.44 38.82
CA PRO A 707 25.82 18.79 38.04
C PRO A 707 26.09 19.06 36.56
#